data_86c6a5ec9e576f543a92508f10fe66ae
#
_entry.id   86c6a5ec9e576f543a92508f10fe66ae
#
_cell.length_a   1.000
_cell.length_b   1.000
_cell.length_c   1.000
_cell.angle_alpha   90.00
_cell.angle_beta   90.00
_cell.angle_gamma   90.00
#
_symmetry.space_group_name_H-M   'P 1'
#
loop_
_entity.id
_entity.type
_entity.pdbx_description
1 polymer ?
#
loop_
_entity_poly.entity_id
_entity_poly.type
_entity_poly.pdbx_seq_one_letter_code
_entity_poly.pdbx_strand_id
1 'polypeptide(L)'
;MKKLALFAFTLLSAWAMTAKTITGPVDYVSPLVGTQSKHALSTGNTYPAIALPWGMNFWVPQTGKMGDGWAYTYDADKIRGFKQTHQPSPWINDYGQFAIMPVTGKAVFNQDERASWFSHKAETATPYYYKVYLADHDVVTEIAPTERAAAFRFTFPENDHSYVVVDAFDKGSFVKVIPSENKIIGYTTKNSGGVPANFKNYFVLVFDKPFTYTAAVTSGVIDTNKLEATDNHAGALIGFKTRKGEQVNVRVASSFISPEQAELNLKELGTDNIEQIAAKGRKVWNDVLGRIEVKDDDIDHLRTFYSCLYRSVLFPRSFYEIDAKGNVMHYSPYNGEVLPGYMFTDTGFWDTFRCLFPFLNLMYPSMNTKMQEGLVNTYKESGFLPEWASPGHRGCMVGNNSASVVADAYLKGLKGYDIETLWEAVKHGANAVHPNVRSTGRLGHEYYNKLGYVPYNVGINENAARTLEYAYDDWCIYQLGKALKKPKKEIEIFAKRAMNYKNLYDPEHKLMRGKNEDGTFQSPFNPLKWGDAFTEGNSWHYTWSVFHDPQGLIDLMGGKDGFNQMMDSVFILPPIFDESYYRAVIHEIREMQIMNMGNYAHGNQPIQHMLYMYNYSGQPWKAQHWIREVMDKLYTPAPDGYCGDEDNGQTSAWYVFSAMGFYPVCPGTDEYVLGTPYFKEMKLHLENGKTVTISAPNNGDDKRYISSMKLNGKEYTKNYLTHQDLLNGATISFKMDAKPNQQRGTKEADFPYSFSNEFKKKK
;
A
#
# COMPACT_ATOMS: atom_id res chain seq x y z
N MET A 1 79.73 10.61 4.81
CA MET A 1 78.53 10.10 5.50
C MET A 1 77.29 10.69 4.84
N LYS A 2 76.69 9.95 3.93
CA LYS A 2 75.56 10.39 3.13
C LYS A 2 74.30 9.85 3.78
N LYS A 3 73.35 10.73 4.16
CA LYS A 3 72.02 10.38 4.65
C LYS A 3 71.15 10.06 3.44
N LEU A 4 70.66 8.82 3.36
CA LEU A 4 69.57 8.43 2.46
C LEU A 4 68.21 8.85 3.10
N ALA A 5 67.53 9.71 2.39
CA ALA A 5 66.10 10.02 2.73
C ALA A 5 65.18 9.08 1.91
N LEU A 6 64.45 8.24 2.60
CA LEU A 6 63.44 7.35 2.03
C LEU A 6 62.13 8.14 1.94
N PHE A 7 61.69 8.49 0.73
CA PHE A 7 60.35 9.04 0.48
C PHE A 7 59.37 7.88 0.35
N ALA A 8 58.51 7.71 1.35
CA ALA A 8 57.35 6.85 1.26
C ALA A 8 56.23 7.63 0.61
N PHE A 9 55.91 7.30 -0.65
CA PHE A 9 54.68 7.73 -1.31
C PHE A 9 53.54 6.87 -0.81
N THR A 10 52.73 7.38 0.14
CA THR A 10 51.40 6.83 0.48
C THR A 10 50.42 7.33 -0.57
N LEU A 11 50.05 6.47 -1.50
CA LEU A 11 48.89 6.67 -2.35
C LEU A 11 47.63 6.54 -1.47
N LEU A 12 47.15 7.66 -0.97
CA LEU A 12 45.74 7.78 -0.51
C LEU A 12 44.86 7.82 -1.76
N SER A 13 44.33 6.66 -2.15
CA SER A 13 43.16 6.61 -3.02
C SER A 13 41.96 7.15 -2.25
N ALA A 14 41.74 8.45 -2.36
CA ALA A 14 40.47 9.05 -1.93
C ALA A 14 39.37 8.47 -2.82
N TRP A 15 38.60 7.51 -2.29
CA TRP A 15 37.33 7.17 -2.83
C TRP A 15 36.40 8.38 -2.58
N ALA A 16 36.35 9.28 -3.55
CA ALA A 16 35.33 10.28 -3.61
C ALA A 16 33.98 9.49 -3.75
N MET A 17 33.19 9.40 -2.69
CA MET A 17 31.80 9.14 -2.83
C MET A 17 31.23 10.26 -3.71
N THR A 18 31.09 10.00 -5.01
CA THR A 18 30.36 10.89 -5.88
C THR A 18 28.92 10.92 -5.35
N ALA A 19 28.54 12.03 -4.74
CA ALA A 19 27.15 12.28 -4.36
C ALA A 19 26.32 12.03 -5.62
N LYS A 20 25.32 11.14 -5.52
CA LYS A 20 24.43 10.80 -6.64
C LYS A 20 23.80 12.09 -7.14
N THR A 21 24.06 12.46 -8.40
CA THR A 21 23.48 13.67 -8.98
C THR A 21 21.96 13.48 -9.11
N ILE A 22 21.18 14.32 -8.44
CA ILE A 22 19.74 14.31 -8.53
C ILE A 22 19.34 15.01 -9.82
N THR A 23 18.70 14.28 -10.73
CA THR A 23 18.25 14.77 -12.05
C THR A 23 16.75 14.54 -12.28
N GLY A 24 16.07 13.91 -11.33
CA GLY A 24 14.62 13.68 -11.37
C GLY A 24 14.09 13.20 -10.03
N PRO A 25 12.77 13.22 -9.84
CA PRO A 25 12.12 12.87 -8.57
C PRO A 25 12.42 11.45 -8.08
N VAL A 26 12.64 10.48 -9.00
CA VAL A 26 12.97 9.11 -8.61
C VAL A 26 14.33 8.99 -7.91
N ASP A 27 15.22 9.97 -8.06
CA ASP A 27 16.52 9.96 -7.40
C ASP A 27 16.44 10.20 -5.88
N TYR A 28 15.33 10.76 -5.41
CA TYR A 28 15.03 10.90 -3.98
C TYR A 28 14.46 9.61 -3.36
N VAL A 29 13.91 8.69 -4.17
CA VAL A 29 13.25 7.48 -3.67
C VAL A 29 14.24 6.49 -3.09
N SER A 30 13.95 6.00 -1.89
CA SER A 30 14.59 4.82 -1.30
C SER A 30 13.56 3.70 -1.13
N PRO A 31 13.64 2.61 -1.92
CA PRO A 31 12.80 1.43 -1.71
C PRO A 31 13.06 0.70 -0.39
N LEU A 32 14.13 1.06 0.33
CA LEU A 32 14.49 0.47 1.61
C LEU A 32 13.71 1.07 2.80
N VAL A 33 13.02 2.20 2.62
CA VAL A 33 12.20 2.80 3.68
C VAL A 33 11.09 1.83 4.09
N GLY A 34 10.97 1.56 5.39
CA GLY A 34 9.98 0.64 5.95
C GLY A 34 10.39 -0.83 5.98
N THR A 35 11.65 -1.17 5.62
CA THR A 35 12.11 -2.56 5.52
C THR A 35 12.79 -3.09 6.78
N GLN A 36 13.03 -2.25 7.78
CA GLN A 36 13.64 -2.65 9.06
C GLN A 36 12.59 -3.12 10.08
N SER A 37 11.67 -3.94 9.64
CA SER A 37 10.57 -4.46 10.45
C SER A 37 10.82 -5.88 10.92
N LYS A 38 10.09 -6.26 11.97
CA LYS A 38 10.04 -7.62 12.50
C LYS A 38 8.65 -7.91 13.05
N HIS A 39 8.33 -9.17 13.26
CA HIS A 39 7.01 -9.62 13.76
C HIS A 39 6.48 -8.83 14.98
N ALA A 40 7.36 -8.43 15.88
CA ALA A 40 6.96 -7.76 17.14
C ALA A 40 6.85 -6.23 17.03
N LEU A 41 7.35 -5.63 15.94
CA LEU A 41 7.36 -4.17 15.73
C LEU A 41 7.45 -3.86 14.25
N SER A 42 6.45 -3.21 13.71
CA SER A 42 6.47 -2.72 12.35
C SER A 42 7.04 -1.31 12.27
N THR A 43 7.92 -1.12 11.31
CA THR A 43 8.38 0.20 10.86
C THR A 43 8.11 0.40 9.37
N GLY A 44 7.04 -0.26 8.89
CA GLY A 44 6.57 -0.25 7.51
C GLY A 44 6.09 -1.61 7.02
N ASN A 45 6.71 -2.70 7.46
CA ASN A 45 6.46 -4.05 6.94
C ASN A 45 6.52 -4.14 5.42
N THR A 46 7.48 -3.39 4.83
CA THR A 46 7.70 -3.33 3.39
C THR A 46 8.93 -4.14 2.97
N TYR A 47 9.11 -4.24 1.68
CA TYR A 47 10.33 -4.74 1.04
C TYR A 47 10.74 -3.81 -0.09
N PRO A 48 12.02 -3.83 -0.56
CA PRO A 48 12.42 -3.04 -1.71
C PRO A 48 11.76 -3.60 -2.98
N ALA A 49 10.66 -3.00 -3.40
CA ALA A 49 9.95 -3.40 -4.60
C ALA A 49 10.68 -2.86 -5.83
N ILE A 50 11.39 -3.74 -6.54
CA ILE A 50 11.98 -3.46 -7.84
C ILE A 50 10.92 -3.78 -8.88
N ALA A 51 10.24 -2.73 -9.37
CA ALA A 51 9.03 -2.86 -10.18
C ALA A 51 8.73 -1.55 -10.91
N LEU A 52 7.84 -1.59 -11.90
CA LEU A 52 7.19 -0.41 -12.44
C LEU A 52 5.94 -0.04 -11.63
N PRO A 53 5.42 1.19 -11.71
CA PRO A 53 4.20 1.59 -11.02
C PRO A 53 3.05 0.64 -11.38
N TRP A 54 2.32 0.17 -10.37
CA TRP A 54 1.23 -0.81 -10.51
C TRP A 54 1.56 -2.04 -11.36
N GLY A 55 2.85 -2.40 -11.49
CA GLY A 55 3.29 -3.55 -12.28
C GLY A 55 2.71 -4.88 -11.79
N MET A 56 2.60 -5.87 -12.69
CA MET A 56 2.12 -7.20 -12.31
C MET A 56 3.15 -7.94 -11.45
N ASN A 57 4.43 -7.90 -11.84
CA ASN A 57 5.49 -8.60 -11.16
C ASN A 57 6.44 -7.63 -10.45
N PHE A 58 6.68 -7.86 -9.17
CA PHE A 58 7.71 -7.19 -8.40
C PHE A 58 8.87 -8.16 -8.16
N TRP A 59 10.07 -7.61 -8.03
CA TRP A 59 11.27 -8.36 -7.68
C TRP A 59 11.84 -7.86 -6.36
N VAL A 60 12.36 -8.80 -5.56
CA VAL A 60 12.93 -8.51 -4.24
C VAL A 60 14.13 -9.41 -3.96
N PRO A 61 15.23 -8.89 -3.40
CA PRO A 61 16.28 -9.75 -2.81
C PRO A 61 15.65 -10.49 -1.62
N GLN A 62 15.74 -11.80 -1.61
CA GLN A 62 15.15 -12.65 -0.59
C GLN A 62 16.13 -12.87 0.57
N THR A 63 15.85 -12.27 1.72
CA THR A 63 16.60 -12.53 2.96
C THR A 63 15.91 -13.54 3.87
N GLY A 64 14.57 -13.61 3.85
CA GLY A 64 13.77 -14.61 4.55
C GLY A 64 13.79 -15.97 3.86
N LYS A 65 13.32 -17.00 4.55
CA LYS A 65 13.14 -18.35 3.99
C LYS A 65 11.88 -18.44 3.13
N MET A 66 11.79 -19.49 2.34
CA MET A 66 10.58 -19.79 1.58
C MET A 66 9.36 -19.92 2.53
N GLY A 67 8.30 -19.17 2.25
CA GLY A 67 7.09 -19.12 3.09
C GLY A 67 7.15 -18.10 4.23
N ASP A 68 8.30 -17.47 4.47
CA ASP A 68 8.40 -16.36 5.42
C ASP A 68 7.64 -15.13 4.88
N GLY A 69 6.83 -14.51 5.72
CA GLY A 69 6.13 -13.27 5.40
C GLY A 69 7.08 -12.08 5.19
N TRP A 70 8.22 -12.06 5.87
CA TRP A 70 9.27 -11.06 5.70
C TRP A 70 10.24 -11.49 4.59
N ALA A 71 9.86 -11.26 3.34
CA ALA A 71 10.69 -11.60 2.17
C ALA A 71 12.07 -10.93 2.23
N TYR A 72 12.12 -9.70 2.73
CA TYR A 72 13.35 -8.94 2.97
C TYR A 72 13.24 -8.19 4.30
N THR A 73 14.29 -8.20 5.08
CA THR A 73 14.46 -7.32 6.24
C THR A 73 15.83 -6.64 6.16
N TYR A 74 15.86 -5.33 6.46
CA TYR A 74 17.10 -4.54 6.40
C TYR A 74 18.20 -5.05 7.35
N ASP A 75 17.81 -5.58 8.51
CA ASP A 75 18.75 -6.13 9.51
C ASP A 75 19.38 -7.48 9.09
N ALA A 76 18.91 -8.11 8.02
CA ALA A 76 19.46 -9.38 7.54
C ALA A 76 20.80 -9.18 6.81
N ASP A 77 21.66 -10.17 6.95
CA ASP A 77 23.04 -10.16 6.43
C ASP A 77 23.28 -11.14 5.29
N LYS A 78 22.25 -11.94 4.91
CA LYS A 78 22.33 -12.91 3.83
C LYS A 78 21.17 -12.86 2.87
N ILE A 79 21.47 -12.96 1.57
CA ILE A 79 20.50 -13.13 0.49
C ILE A 79 20.48 -14.61 0.07
N ARG A 80 19.27 -15.19 -0.04
CA ARG A 80 19.01 -16.58 -0.42
C ARG A 80 18.56 -16.76 -1.87
N GLY A 81 18.21 -15.65 -2.53
CA GLY A 81 17.77 -15.60 -3.92
C GLY A 81 17.21 -14.23 -4.27
N PHE A 82 16.83 -14.08 -5.53
CA PHE A 82 16.10 -12.93 -6.03
C PHE A 82 14.71 -13.44 -6.43
N LYS A 83 13.72 -13.04 -5.66
CA LYS A 83 12.36 -13.60 -5.73
C LYS A 83 11.47 -12.71 -6.59
N GLN A 84 10.72 -13.31 -7.54
CA GLN A 84 9.52 -12.68 -8.04
C GLN A 84 8.47 -12.74 -6.94
N THR A 85 7.84 -11.63 -6.63
CA THR A 85 6.91 -11.52 -5.52
C THR A 85 5.62 -10.81 -5.91
N HIS A 86 4.52 -11.28 -5.32
CA HIS A 86 3.20 -10.67 -5.40
C HIS A 86 2.66 -10.38 -4.00
N GLN A 87 3.55 -10.31 -3.01
CA GLN A 87 3.18 -10.10 -1.62
C GLN A 87 2.65 -8.67 -1.39
N PRO A 88 1.44 -8.51 -0.83
CA PRO A 88 0.93 -7.20 -0.41
C PRO A 88 1.40 -6.82 1.00
N SER A 89 1.53 -7.79 1.90
CA SER A 89 1.97 -7.61 3.27
C SER A 89 2.51 -8.91 3.85
N PRO A 90 3.36 -8.89 4.90
CA PRO A 90 3.84 -10.11 5.53
C PRO A 90 2.71 -10.98 6.13
N TRP A 91 1.62 -10.37 6.58
CA TRP A 91 0.47 -11.05 7.19
C TRP A 91 -0.35 -11.85 6.17
N ILE A 92 -0.54 -11.30 4.98
CA ILE A 92 -1.24 -11.93 3.86
C ILE A 92 -0.33 -12.94 3.15
N ASN A 93 0.98 -12.66 3.13
CA ASN A 93 2.02 -13.42 2.46
C ASN A 93 1.88 -13.40 0.93
N ASP A 94 2.49 -14.32 0.22
CA ASP A 94 2.80 -14.26 -1.21
C ASP A 94 2.07 -15.35 -2.01
N TYR A 95 2.03 -15.19 -3.34
CA TYR A 95 1.49 -16.18 -4.27
C TYR A 95 2.23 -16.13 -5.61
N GLY A 96 2.34 -17.29 -6.28
CA GLY A 96 2.97 -17.41 -7.59
C GLY A 96 4.46 -17.04 -7.62
N GLN A 97 5.13 -17.09 -6.48
CA GLN A 97 6.52 -16.70 -6.33
C GLN A 97 7.49 -17.84 -6.71
N PHE A 98 8.64 -17.46 -7.25
CA PHE A 98 9.80 -18.30 -7.48
C PHE A 98 11.07 -17.46 -7.32
N ALA A 99 12.25 -18.11 -7.18
CA ALA A 99 13.50 -17.42 -6.95
C ALA A 99 14.60 -17.87 -7.91
N ILE A 100 15.53 -16.95 -8.18
CA ILE A 100 16.75 -17.16 -8.99
C ILE A 100 17.95 -16.80 -8.11
N MET A 101 19.00 -17.66 -8.09
CA MET A 101 20.20 -17.39 -7.30
C MET A 101 21.45 -17.83 -8.04
N PRO A 102 22.46 -16.95 -8.26
CA PRO A 102 23.78 -17.35 -8.74
C PRO A 102 24.59 -17.95 -7.59
N VAL A 103 25.31 -19.03 -7.86
CA VAL A 103 26.24 -19.66 -6.90
C VAL A 103 27.50 -20.10 -7.60
N THR A 104 28.61 -20.25 -6.85
CA THR A 104 29.91 -20.69 -7.40
C THR A 104 30.51 -21.83 -6.57
N GLY A 105 31.37 -22.61 -7.20
CA GLY A 105 32.17 -23.67 -6.57
C GLY A 105 31.45 -24.98 -6.38
N LYS A 106 30.27 -25.00 -5.77
CA LYS A 106 29.48 -26.21 -5.51
C LYS A 106 28.05 -26.05 -6.04
N ALA A 107 27.54 -27.08 -6.69
CA ALA A 107 26.14 -27.15 -7.07
C ALA A 107 25.29 -27.36 -5.81
N VAL A 108 24.54 -26.34 -5.38
CA VAL A 108 23.70 -26.36 -4.19
C VAL A 108 22.32 -25.81 -4.51
N PHE A 109 21.27 -26.46 -3.99
CA PHE A 109 19.90 -26.04 -4.15
C PHE A 109 19.29 -25.51 -2.85
N ASN A 110 19.67 -26.09 -1.71
CA ASN A 110 19.17 -25.70 -0.40
C ASN A 110 19.37 -24.21 -0.15
N GLN A 111 18.31 -23.52 0.29
CA GLN A 111 18.31 -22.06 0.41
C GLN A 111 19.23 -21.51 1.52
N ASP A 112 19.53 -22.29 2.55
CA ASP A 112 20.50 -21.90 3.58
C ASP A 112 21.96 -22.11 3.12
N GLU A 113 22.23 -23.19 2.35
CA GLU A 113 23.57 -23.46 1.79
C GLU A 113 23.93 -22.52 0.66
N ARG A 114 22.96 -22.11 -0.18
CA ARG A 114 23.17 -21.16 -1.28
C ARG A 114 23.21 -19.70 -0.84
N ALA A 115 22.75 -19.40 0.39
CA ALA A 115 22.70 -18.04 0.91
C ALA A 115 24.09 -17.39 0.93
N SER A 116 24.15 -16.11 0.60
CA SER A 116 25.41 -15.35 0.57
C SER A 116 25.33 -14.11 1.44
N TRP A 117 26.41 -13.82 2.14
CA TRP A 117 26.62 -12.54 2.80
C TRP A 117 26.59 -11.40 1.80
N PHE A 118 26.00 -10.27 2.20
CA PHE A 118 25.99 -9.02 1.48
C PHE A 118 26.15 -7.84 2.41
N SER A 119 26.38 -6.66 1.86
CA SER A 119 26.49 -5.41 2.60
C SER A 119 25.69 -4.32 1.91
N HIS A 120 24.94 -3.54 2.68
CA HIS A 120 24.23 -2.36 2.17
C HIS A 120 25.18 -1.32 1.53
N LYS A 121 26.48 -1.32 1.87
CA LYS A 121 27.51 -0.49 1.19
C LYS A 121 27.78 -0.92 -0.25
N ALA A 122 27.47 -2.16 -0.58
CA ALA A 122 27.59 -2.74 -1.93
C ALA A 122 26.23 -3.07 -2.54
N GLU A 123 25.15 -2.50 -1.98
CA GLU A 123 23.78 -2.62 -2.44
C GLU A 123 23.34 -1.30 -3.07
N THR A 124 22.72 -1.37 -4.24
CA THR A 124 22.01 -0.25 -4.87
C THR A 124 20.57 -0.66 -5.08
N ALA A 125 19.65 0.01 -4.39
CA ALA A 125 18.23 -0.23 -4.52
C ALA A 125 17.53 1.03 -5.05
N THR A 126 16.96 0.92 -6.26
CA THR A 126 16.05 1.91 -6.84
C THR A 126 14.80 1.20 -7.32
N PRO A 127 13.68 1.88 -7.57
CA PRO A 127 12.48 1.22 -8.08
C PRO A 127 12.69 0.49 -9.42
N TYR A 128 13.59 0.98 -10.25
CA TYR A 128 13.82 0.52 -11.63
C TYR A 128 15.11 -0.26 -11.83
N TYR A 129 15.94 -0.41 -10.79
CA TYR A 129 17.23 -1.10 -10.87
C TYR A 129 17.73 -1.50 -9.50
N TYR A 130 18.18 -2.74 -9.39
CA TYR A 130 18.81 -3.28 -8.20
C TYR A 130 20.18 -3.86 -8.53
N LYS A 131 21.13 -3.70 -7.63
CA LYS A 131 22.48 -4.27 -7.74
C LYS A 131 23.01 -4.63 -6.36
N VAL A 132 23.64 -5.81 -6.23
CA VAL A 132 24.29 -6.24 -5.00
C VAL A 132 25.48 -7.15 -5.29
N TYR A 133 26.50 -7.11 -4.42
CA TYR A 133 27.60 -8.05 -4.41
C TYR A 133 27.34 -9.17 -3.40
N LEU A 134 27.43 -10.41 -3.86
CA LEU A 134 27.23 -11.64 -3.08
C LEU A 134 28.62 -12.19 -2.70
N ALA A 135 29.01 -12.00 -1.44
CA ALA A 135 30.39 -12.21 -0.99
C ALA A 135 30.84 -13.69 -1.00
N ASP A 136 29.94 -14.63 -0.63
CA ASP A 136 30.30 -16.06 -0.60
C ASP A 136 30.50 -16.67 -1.99
N HIS A 137 29.89 -16.03 -3.02
CA HIS A 137 29.95 -16.51 -4.40
C HIS A 137 30.82 -15.64 -5.30
N ASP A 138 31.31 -14.49 -4.81
CA ASP A 138 32.07 -13.48 -5.59
C ASP A 138 31.31 -13.07 -6.87
N VAL A 139 29.97 -12.87 -6.76
CA VAL A 139 29.09 -12.55 -7.88
C VAL A 139 28.42 -11.21 -7.65
N VAL A 140 28.40 -10.37 -8.69
CA VAL A 140 27.53 -9.19 -8.73
C VAL A 140 26.23 -9.57 -9.45
N THR A 141 25.09 -9.31 -8.80
CA THR A 141 23.75 -9.49 -9.37
C THR A 141 23.11 -8.15 -9.65
N GLU A 142 22.52 -8.00 -10.83
CA GLU A 142 21.79 -6.80 -11.26
C GLU A 142 20.40 -7.21 -11.78
N ILE A 143 19.38 -6.37 -11.53
CA ILE A 143 17.99 -6.59 -11.95
C ILE A 143 17.41 -5.29 -12.48
N ALA A 144 16.71 -5.34 -13.63
CA ALA A 144 15.91 -4.25 -14.16
C ALA A 144 14.55 -4.77 -14.63
N PRO A 145 13.41 -4.27 -14.06
CA PRO A 145 12.09 -4.79 -14.33
C PRO A 145 11.36 -4.08 -15.47
N THR A 146 10.38 -4.79 -16.07
CA THR A 146 9.23 -4.23 -16.78
C THR A 146 7.94 -4.55 -16.01
N GLU A 147 6.77 -4.41 -16.60
CA GLU A 147 5.51 -4.73 -15.89
C GLU A 147 5.38 -6.22 -15.56
N ARG A 148 5.80 -7.12 -16.50
CA ARG A 148 5.62 -8.59 -16.43
C ARG A 148 6.91 -9.37 -16.61
N ALA A 149 8.01 -8.69 -16.93
CA ALA A 149 9.30 -9.30 -17.18
C ALA A 149 10.42 -8.59 -16.41
N ALA A 150 11.63 -9.16 -16.44
CA ALA A 150 12.84 -8.53 -15.92
C ALA A 150 14.07 -9.03 -16.66
N ALA A 151 15.10 -8.17 -16.75
CA ALA A 151 16.45 -8.56 -17.11
C ALA A 151 17.29 -8.74 -15.86
N PHE A 152 18.04 -9.85 -15.82
CA PHE A 152 19.09 -10.12 -14.83
C PHE A 152 20.43 -10.13 -15.49
N ARG A 153 21.45 -9.72 -14.75
CA ARG A 153 22.85 -9.90 -15.13
C ARG A 153 23.64 -10.39 -13.91
N PHE A 154 24.32 -11.53 -14.10
CA PHE A 154 25.26 -12.07 -13.13
C PHE A 154 26.67 -11.89 -13.64
N THR A 155 27.50 -11.15 -12.90
CA THR A 155 28.93 -10.99 -13.19
C THR A 155 29.72 -11.95 -12.31
N PHE A 156 30.26 -13.01 -12.91
CA PHE A 156 30.93 -14.08 -12.22
C PHE A 156 32.48 -13.87 -12.10
N PRO A 157 33.11 -14.50 -11.10
CA PRO A 157 34.57 -14.66 -11.08
C PRO A 157 35.03 -15.65 -12.14
N GLU A 158 36.36 -15.87 -12.24
CA GLU A 158 36.90 -17.02 -12.95
C GLU A 158 36.61 -18.30 -12.15
N ASN A 159 35.76 -19.17 -12.72
CA ASN A 159 35.35 -20.41 -12.06
C ASN A 159 34.84 -21.44 -13.09
N ASP A 160 35.31 -22.69 -12.98
CA ASP A 160 34.77 -23.79 -13.80
C ASP A 160 33.38 -24.27 -13.35
N HIS A 161 32.94 -23.81 -12.19
CA HIS A 161 31.68 -24.23 -11.49
C HIS A 161 30.85 -23.01 -11.08
N SER A 162 30.42 -22.23 -12.07
CA SER A 162 29.46 -21.14 -11.89
C SER A 162 28.06 -21.63 -12.22
N TYR A 163 27.10 -21.44 -11.32
CA TYR A 163 25.74 -21.98 -11.48
C TYR A 163 24.69 -20.89 -11.30
N VAL A 164 23.51 -21.13 -11.88
CA VAL A 164 22.27 -20.40 -11.56
C VAL A 164 21.24 -21.42 -11.12
N VAL A 165 20.68 -21.19 -9.94
CA VAL A 165 19.60 -21.97 -9.34
C VAL A 165 18.26 -21.32 -9.71
N VAL A 166 17.31 -22.10 -10.18
CA VAL A 166 15.89 -21.71 -10.33
C VAL A 166 15.07 -22.54 -9.34
N ASP A 167 14.50 -21.88 -8.36
CA ASP A 167 13.72 -22.49 -7.28
C ASP A 167 12.25 -22.17 -7.49
N ALA A 168 11.44 -23.14 -7.87
CA ALA A 168 10.02 -22.98 -8.15
C ALA A 168 9.13 -23.16 -6.90
N PHE A 169 9.74 -23.28 -5.73
CA PHE A 169 9.12 -23.39 -4.41
C PHE A 169 8.19 -24.60 -4.23
N ASP A 170 7.73 -24.78 -3.01
CA ASP A 170 6.86 -25.87 -2.60
C ASP A 170 5.38 -25.64 -2.93
N LYS A 171 4.51 -26.58 -2.56
CA LYS A 171 3.08 -26.73 -2.84
C LYS A 171 2.73 -27.16 -4.27
N GLY A 172 3.70 -27.59 -5.03
CA GLY A 172 3.54 -28.10 -6.38
C GLY A 172 4.20 -27.18 -7.40
N SER A 173 5.17 -27.71 -8.10
CA SER A 173 5.90 -26.95 -9.12
C SER A 173 6.45 -27.86 -10.22
N PHE A 174 6.79 -27.25 -11.32
CA PHE A 174 7.37 -27.89 -12.50
C PHE A 174 8.50 -27.02 -13.06
N VAL A 175 9.58 -27.67 -13.46
CA VAL A 175 10.66 -27.05 -14.23
C VAL A 175 11.09 -27.95 -15.37
N LYS A 176 11.54 -27.33 -16.48
CA LYS A 176 12.16 -28.01 -17.61
C LYS A 176 13.30 -27.17 -18.15
N VAL A 177 14.48 -27.78 -18.23
CA VAL A 177 15.68 -27.21 -18.87
C VAL A 177 15.68 -27.62 -20.34
N ILE A 178 15.84 -26.67 -21.25
CA ILE A 178 15.91 -26.85 -22.71
C ILE A 178 17.27 -26.34 -23.18
N PRO A 179 18.33 -27.17 -23.13
CA PRO A 179 19.69 -26.74 -23.41
C PRO A 179 19.88 -26.19 -24.84
N SER A 180 19.16 -26.77 -25.82
CA SER A 180 19.24 -26.32 -27.23
C SER A 180 18.75 -24.89 -27.45
N GLU A 181 17.97 -24.35 -26.50
CA GLU A 181 17.43 -22.99 -26.56
C GLU A 181 18.00 -22.07 -25.46
N ASN A 182 18.95 -22.57 -24.66
CA ASN A 182 19.45 -21.87 -23.47
C ASN A 182 18.30 -21.39 -22.56
N LYS A 183 17.28 -22.24 -22.36
CA LYS A 183 16.00 -21.87 -21.77
C LYS A 183 15.63 -22.77 -20.60
N ILE A 184 14.94 -22.17 -19.62
CA ILE A 184 14.19 -22.90 -18.58
C ILE A 184 12.75 -22.43 -18.65
N ILE A 185 11.81 -23.36 -18.62
CA ILE A 185 10.38 -23.11 -18.45
C ILE A 185 9.87 -23.82 -17.19
N GLY A 186 8.79 -23.31 -16.61
CA GLY A 186 8.18 -23.96 -15.46
C GLY A 186 6.91 -23.30 -15.01
N TYR A 187 6.39 -23.79 -13.89
CA TYR A 187 5.33 -23.11 -13.15
C TYR A 187 5.48 -23.35 -11.65
N THR A 188 4.89 -22.47 -10.88
CA THR A 188 4.69 -22.63 -9.44
C THR A 188 3.21 -22.50 -9.10
N THR A 189 2.76 -23.30 -8.12
CA THR A 189 1.44 -23.18 -7.50
C THR A 189 1.53 -22.62 -6.07
N LYS A 190 2.74 -22.20 -5.64
CA LYS A 190 2.95 -21.62 -4.32
C LYS A 190 1.99 -20.48 -4.08
N ASN A 191 1.25 -20.54 -2.99
CA ASN A 191 0.30 -19.50 -2.59
C ASN A 191 0.02 -19.55 -1.09
N SER A 192 -0.56 -18.49 -0.56
CA SER A 192 -1.01 -18.35 0.82
C SER A 192 -2.54 -18.35 0.97
N GLY A 193 -3.26 -18.65 -0.10
CA GLY A 193 -4.73 -18.67 -0.16
C GLY A 193 -5.30 -17.71 -1.21
N GLY A 194 -6.63 -17.66 -1.28
CA GLY A 194 -7.34 -16.78 -2.24
C GLY A 194 -7.11 -17.16 -3.70
N VAL A 195 -6.98 -18.46 -4.03
CA VAL A 195 -6.75 -18.96 -5.39
C VAL A 195 -7.66 -20.14 -5.73
N PRO A 196 -8.14 -20.25 -6.98
CA PRO A 196 -8.79 -21.45 -7.52
C PRO A 196 -7.82 -22.65 -7.60
N ALA A 197 -8.37 -23.85 -7.70
CA ALA A 197 -7.60 -25.10 -7.73
C ALA A 197 -6.64 -25.23 -8.93
N ASN A 198 -6.92 -24.55 -10.04
CA ASN A 198 -6.08 -24.55 -11.24
C ASN A 198 -5.04 -23.42 -11.29
N PHE A 199 -4.86 -22.69 -10.20
CA PHE A 199 -3.91 -21.59 -10.11
C PHE A 199 -2.48 -22.04 -10.43
N LYS A 200 -1.84 -21.31 -11.34
CA LYS A 200 -0.41 -21.44 -11.69
C LYS A 200 0.16 -20.07 -12.07
N ASN A 201 1.41 -19.86 -11.70
CA ASN A 201 2.23 -18.82 -12.33
C ASN A 201 3.27 -19.51 -13.22
N TYR A 202 3.10 -19.42 -14.53
CA TYR A 202 4.01 -19.96 -15.52
C TYR A 202 5.18 -19.00 -15.70
N PHE A 203 6.40 -19.50 -15.83
CA PHE A 203 7.58 -18.66 -16.02
C PHE A 203 8.48 -19.20 -17.13
N VAL A 204 9.24 -18.31 -17.74
CA VAL A 204 10.27 -18.59 -18.74
C VAL A 204 11.52 -17.77 -18.44
N LEU A 205 12.67 -18.44 -18.51
CA LEU A 205 13.99 -17.82 -18.41
C LEU A 205 14.79 -18.14 -19.68
N VAL A 206 15.39 -17.13 -20.31
CA VAL A 206 16.23 -17.29 -21.50
C VAL A 206 17.61 -16.71 -21.19
N PHE A 207 18.65 -17.51 -21.36
CA PHE A 207 20.04 -17.17 -21.08
C PHE A 207 20.79 -16.83 -22.37
N ASP A 208 21.74 -15.92 -22.29
CA ASP A 208 22.56 -15.51 -23.44
C ASP A 208 23.73 -16.46 -23.72
N LYS A 209 23.91 -17.50 -22.91
CA LYS A 209 25.03 -18.45 -23.00
C LYS A 209 24.56 -19.90 -22.95
N PRO A 210 25.26 -20.82 -23.66
CA PRO A 210 24.99 -22.24 -23.59
C PRO A 210 25.36 -22.80 -22.19
N PHE A 211 24.62 -23.78 -21.75
CA PHE A 211 24.85 -24.47 -20.48
C PHE A 211 25.98 -25.50 -20.62
N THR A 212 26.92 -25.51 -19.66
CA THR A 212 27.96 -26.56 -19.52
C THR A 212 27.58 -27.60 -18.48
N TYR A 213 26.51 -27.35 -17.70
CA TYR A 213 25.97 -28.22 -16.69
C TYR A 213 24.45 -28.03 -16.62
N THR A 214 23.73 -29.13 -16.47
CA THR A 214 22.27 -29.13 -16.30
C THR A 214 21.85 -30.16 -15.29
N ALA A 215 20.90 -29.82 -14.44
CA ALA A 215 20.25 -30.75 -13.51
C ALA A 215 18.82 -30.30 -13.23
N ALA A 216 17.92 -31.26 -13.06
CA ALA A 216 16.63 -31.02 -12.43
C ALA A 216 16.72 -31.36 -10.94
N VAL A 217 15.88 -30.72 -10.13
CA VAL A 217 15.83 -30.92 -8.69
C VAL A 217 14.44 -31.37 -8.28
N THR A 218 14.40 -32.42 -7.50
CA THR A 218 13.18 -33.01 -6.94
C THR A 218 13.33 -33.06 -5.42
N SER A 219 12.52 -32.28 -4.68
CA SER A 219 12.56 -32.22 -3.21
C SER A 219 13.97 -32.08 -2.64
N GLY A 220 14.77 -31.18 -3.23
CA GLY A 220 16.14 -30.87 -2.81
C GLY A 220 17.22 -31.81 -3.38
N VAL A 221 16.88 -32.90 -4.06
CA VAL A 221 17.83 -33.83 -4.68
C VAL A 221 18.17 -33.38 -6.10
N ILE A 222 19.44 -33.12 -6.34
CA ILE A 222 19.97 -32.68 -7.65
C ILE A 222 20.25 -33.91 -8.51
N ASP A 223 19.62 -34.00 -9.70
CA ASP A 223 19.78 -35.13 -10.63
C ASP A 223 20.25 -34.59 -12.00
N THR A 224 21.52 -34.85 -12.33
CA THR A 224 22.15 -34.46 -13.59
C THR A 224 21.69 -35.25 -14.81
N ASN A 225 20.99 -36.36 -14.59
CA ASN A 225 20.44 -37.20 -15.67
C ASN A 225 19.04 -36.76 -16.09
N LYS A 226 18.47 -35.77 -15.41
CA LYS A 226 17.14 -35.23 -15.69
C LYS A 226 17.20 -33.76 -16.14
N LEU A 227 16.37 -33.44 -17.12
CA LEU A 227 16.15 -32.08 -17.63
C LEU A 227 14.82 -31.50 -17.17
N GLU A 228 13.97 -32.28 -16.53
CA GLU A 228 12.68 -31.81 -16.03
C GLU A 228 12.32 -32.49 -14.69
N ALA A 229 11.54 -31.78 -13.88
CA ALA A 229 10.98 -32.28 -12.65
C ALA A 229 9.57 -31.70 -12.44
N THR A 230 8.66 -32.59 -12.01
CA THR A 230 7.35 -32.20 -11.45
C THR A 230 7.29 -32.77 -10.06
N ASP A 231 7.17 -31.91 -9.05
CA ASP A 231 7.22 -32.35 -7.66
C ASP A 231 6.49 -31.36 -6.75
N ASN A 232 6.36 -31.72 -5.47
CA ASN A 232 5.94 -30.72 -4.48
C ASN A 232 6.88 -29.50 -4.45
N HIS A 233 8.20 -29.74 -4.64
CA HIS A 233 9.22 -28.70 -4.68
C HIS A 233 10.23 -29.02 -5.79
N ALA A 234 9.96 -28.55 -6.99
CA ALA A 234 10.82 -28.69 -8.15
C ALA A 234 11.78 -27.51 -8.29
N GLY A 235 12.91 -27.74 -8.89
CA GLY A 235 13.89 -26.72 -9.24
C GLY A 235 14.81 -27.17 -10.36
N ALA A 236 15.69 -26.25 -10.80
CA ALA A 236 16.72 -26.52 -11.79
C ALA A 236 18.04 -25.87 -11.38
N LEU A 237 19.15 -26.52 -11.77
CA LEU A 237 20.49 -25.93 -11.78
C LEU A 237 21.04 -25.99 -13.18
N ILE A 238 21.55 -24.86 -13.64
CA ILE A 238 22.36 -24.79 -14.86
C ILE A 238 23.72 -24.20 -14.53
N GLY A 239 24.73 -24.55 -15.29
CA GLY A 239 26.11 -24.14 -15.00
C GLY A 239 26.83 -23.61 -16.22
N PHE A 240 27.91 -22.89 -15.92
CA PHE A 240 28.80 -22.23 -16.88
C PHE A 240 30.24 -22.40 -16.43
N LYS A 241 31.19 -22.34 -17.40
CA LYS A 241 32.59 -22.06 -17.12
C LYS A 241 32.80 -20.58 -17.39
N THR A 242 33.20 -19.84 -16.37
CA THR A 242 33.33 -18.38 -16.47
C THR A 242 34.75 -17.90 -16.32
N ARG A 243 35.09 -16.84 -17.05
CA ARG A 243 36.32 -16.04 -16.86
C ARG A 243 36.03 -14.93 -15.85
N LYS A 244 37.09 -14.33 -15.32
CA LYS A 244 36.96 -13.20 -14.41
C LYS A 244 36.15 -12.06 -15.03
N GLY A 245 35.07 -11.65 -14.37
CA GLY A 245 34.17 -10.58 -14.83
C GLY A 245 33.25 -10.98 -15.96
N GLU A 246 33.11 -12.28 -16.26
CA GLU A 246 32.21 -12.74 -17.30
C GLU A 246 30.75 -12.57 -16.88
N GLN A 247 29.96 -12.00 -17.78
CA GLN A 247 28.57 -11.72 -17.57
C GLN A 247 27.67 -12.81 -18.19
N VAL A 248 26.70 -13.26 -17.42
CA VAL A 248 25.58 -14.11 -17.88
C VAL A 248 24.32 -13.28 -17.76
N ASN A 249 23.67 -13.01 -18.90
CA ASN A 249 22.43 -12.26 -18.94
C ASN A 249 21.24 -13.22 -19.04
N VAL A 250 20.18 -12.89 -18.29
CA VAL A 250 18.95 -13.70 -18.24
C VAL A 250 17.76 -12.80 -18.46
N ARG A 251 16.82 -13.23 -19.31
CA ARG A 251 15.53 -12.61 -19.55
C ARG A 251 14.47 -13.49 -18.94
N VAL A 252 13.63 -12.91 -18.08
CA VAL A 252 12.64 -13.63 -17.28
C VAL A 252 11.28 -13.00 -17.49
N ALA A 253 10.25 -13.80 -17.68
CA ALA A 253 8.87 -13.36 -17.64
C ALA A 253 7.97 -14.42 -17.04
N SER A 254 6.78 -14.02 -16.62
CA SER A 254 5.77 -14.94 -16.10
C SER A 254 4.36 -14.57 -16.57
N SER A 255 3.43 -15.50 -16.38
CA SER A 255 2.03 -15.36 -16.72
C SER A 255 1.15 -16.21 -15.82
N PHE A 256 0.01 -15.68 -15.40
CA PHE A 256 -1.03 -16.47 -14.73
C PHE A 256 -1.98 -17.16 -15.72
N ILE A 257 -1.85 -16.85 -17.01
CA ILE A 257 -2.74 -17.36 -18.09
C ILE A 257 -2.21 -18.67 -18.67
N SER A 258 -0.99 -18.66 -19.22
CA SER A 258 -0.42 -19.83 -19.90
C SER A 258 1.10 -19.72 -20.11
N PRO A 259 1.79 -20.82 -20.45
CA PRO A 259 3.19 -20.79 -20.86
C PRO A 259 3.43 -19.89 -22.09
N GLU A 260 2.54 -19.94 -23.07
CA GLU A 260 2.62 -19.13 -24.31
C GLU A 260 2.50 -17.64 -23.99
N GLN A 261 1.65 -17.30 -23.04
CA GLN A 261 1.51 -15.91 -22.58
C GLN A 261 2.77 -15.45 -21.82
N ALA A 262 3.43 -16.30 -21.05
CA ALA A 262 4.72 -15.98 -20.42
C ALA A 262 5.80 -15.68 -21.49
N GLU A 263 5.87 -16.47 -22.56
CA GLU A 263 6.74 -16.21 -23.72
C GLU A 263 6.39 -14.87 -24.42
N LEU A 264 5.11 -14.54 -24.48
CA LEU A 264 4.66 -13.27 -25.05
C LEU A 264 5.06 -12.08 -24.15
N ASN A 265 4.90 -12.21 -22.84
CA ASN A 265 5.28 -11.19 -21.87
C ASN A 265 6.79 -10.91 -21.88
N LEU A 266 7.61 -11.91 -22.21
CA LEU A 266 9.06 -11.76 -22.36
C LEU A 266 9.43 -10.71 -23.44
N LYS A 267 8.56 -10.49 -24.45
CA LYS A 267 8.77 -9.48 -25.49
C LYS A 267 8.74 -8.04 -24.99
N GLU A 268 8.28 -7.78 -23.75
CA GLU A 268 8.38 -6.45 -23.12
C GLU A 268 9.83 -5.96 -23.05
N LEU A 269 10.80 -6.88 -22.93
CA LEU A 269 12.21 -6.55 -22.87
C LEU A 269 12.81 -6.18 -24.24
N GLY A 270 12.13 -6.49 -25.35
CA GLY A 270 12.62 -6.22 -26.70
C GLY A 270 14.02 -6.78 -26.95
N THR A 271 14.89 -5.97 -27.53
CA THR A 271 16.33 -6.25 -27.73
C THR A 271 17.22 -5.50 -26.78
N ASP A 272 16.64 -4.82 -25.79
CA ASP A 272 17.36 -3.93 -24.88
C ASP A 272 18.28 -4.71 -23.94
N ASN A 273 19.43 -4.10 -23.61
CA ASN A 273 20.27 -4.53 -22.52
C ASN A 273 19.72 -4.01 -21.17
N ILE A 274 20.33 -4.46 -20.08
CA ILE A 274 19.84 -4.12 -18.72
C ILE A 274 19.90 -2.61 -18.44
N GLU A 275 20.89 -1.90 -18.95
CA GLU A 275 21.03 -0.44 -18.82
C GLU A 275 19.91 0.30 -19.54
N GLN A 276 19.52 -0.16 -20.72
CA GLN A 276 18.43 0.43 -21.50
C GLN A 276 17.06 0.17 -20.84
N ILE A 277 16.87 -1.03 -20.29
CA ILE A 277 15.65 -1.38 -19.54
C ILE A 277 15.56 -0.51 -18.28
N ALA A 278 16.65 -0.39 -17.52
CA ALA A 278 16.72 0.46 -16.34
C ALA A 278 16.45 1.94 -16.67
N ALA A 279 17.00 2.45 -17.78
CA ALA A 279 16.76 3.82 -18.24
C ALA A 279 15.28 4.06 -18.60
N LYS A 280 14.62 3.10 -19.27
CA LYS A 280 13.19 3.14 -19.56
C LYS A 280 12.36 3.13 -18.28
N GLY A 281 12.69 2.25 -17.33
CA GLY A 281 12.04 2.18 -16.03
C GLY A 281 12.19 3.48 -15.23
N ARG A 282 13.40 4.06 -15.24
CA ARG A 282 13.67 5.37 -14.63
C ARG A 282 12.79 6.48 -15.22
N LYS A 283 12.63 6.48 -16.55
CA LYS A 283 11.76 7.45 -17.21
C LYS A 283 10.30 7.28 -16.78
N VAL A 284 9.78 6.05 -16.75
CA VAL A 284 8.41 5.76 -16.27
C VAL A 284 8.20 6.29 -14.86
N TRP A 285 9.13 6.03 -13.96
CA TRP A 285 9.06 6.53 -12.58
C TRP A 285 9.12 8.04 -12.50
N ASN A 286 9.98 8.70 -13.25
CA ASN A 286 10.04 10.16 -13.29
C ASN A 286 8.76 10.78 -13.86
N ASP A 287 8.11 10.16 -14.85
CA ASP A 287 6.85 10.62 -15.41
C ASP A 287 5.71 10.50 -14.37
N VAL A 288 5.68 9.43 -13.59
CA VAL A 288 4.65 9.21 -12.55
C VAL A 288 4.88 10.11 -11.33
N LEU A 289 6.09 10.11 -10.77
CA LEU A 289 6.42 10.90 -9.58
C LEU A 289 6.47 12.40 -9.86
N GLY A 290 6.87 12.79 -11.08
CA GLY A 290 6.98 14.17 -11.52
C GLY A 290 5.63 14.90 -11.66
N ARG A 291 4.52 14.18 -11.50
CA ARG A 291 3.19 14.83 -11.38
C ARG A 291 3.07 15.68 -10.11
N ILE A 292 3.91 15.45 -9.12
CA ILE A 292 4.00 16.29 -7.94
C ILE A 292 5.44 16.82 -7.84
N GLU A 293 5.60 18.10 -8.15
CA GLU A 293 6.85 18.81 -7.96
C GLU A 293 6.88 19.43 -6.57
N VAL A 294 7.98 19.24 -5.86
CA VAL A 294 8.18 19.77 -4.50
C VAL A 294 9.47 20.56 -4.45
N LYS A 295 9.44 21.72 -3.81
CA LYS A 295 10.62 22.53 -3.49
C LYS A 295 10.81 22.60 -1.98
N ASP A 296 11.95 22.12 -1.52
CA ASP A 296 12.42 22.21 -0.15
C ASP A 296 13.94 22.30 -0.11
N ASP A 297 14.47 22.89 0.95
CA ASP A 297 15.91 22.97 1.19
C ASP A 297 16.43 21.72 1.94
N ASP A 298 15.54 20.97 2.61
CA ASP A 298 15.86 19.75 3.31
C ASP A 298 15.70 18.53 2.40
N ILE A 299 16.83 17.88 2.13
CA ILE A 299 16.87 16.70 1.25
C ILE A 299 16.18 15.49 1.87
N ASP A 300 16.14 15.36 3.20
CA ASP A 300 15.51 14.22 3.87
C ASP A 300 13.98 14.35 3.87
N HIS A 301 13.44 15.58 3.90
CA HIS A 301 12.04 15.83 3.63
C HIS A 301 11.65 15.40 2.20
N LEU A 302 12.47 15.74 1.20
CA LEU A 302 12.24 15.33 -0.20
C LEU A 302 12.33 13.81 -0.36
N ARG A 303 13.30 13.16 0.25
CA ARG A 303 13.44 11.69 0.25
C ARG A 303 12.25 11.00 0.90
N THR A 304 11.80 11.50 2.05
CA THR A 304 10.60 10.98 2.74
C THR A 304 9.38 11.12 1.86
N PHE A 305 9.15 12.30 1.30
CA PHE A 305 8.01 12.59 0.44
C PHE A 305 7.97 11.68 -0.80
N TYR A 306 9.05 11.63 -1.57
CA TYR A 306 9.09 10.84 -2.81
C TYR A 306 9.14 9.33 -2.55
N SER A 307 9.67 8.87 -1.41
CA SER A 307 9.58 7.46 -0.99
C SER A 307 8.14 7.09 -0.62
N CYS A 308 7.41 7.97 0.05
CA CYS A 308 5.97 7.78 0.29
C CYS A 308 5.16 7.83 -1.02
N LEU A 309 5.47 8.75 -1.93
CA LEU A 309 4.79 8.83 -3.22
C LEU A 309 5.03 7.57 -4.07
N TYR A 310 6.26 7.04 -4.07
CA TYR A 310 6.58 5.75 -4.70
C TYR A 310 5.70 4.61 -4.16
N ARG A 311 5.55 4.49 -2.84
CA ARG A 311 4.69 3.47 -2.22
C ARG A 311 3.20 3.66 -2.56
N SER A 312 2.74 4.89 -2.71
CA SER A 312 1.35 5.23 -3.04
C SER A 312 0.94 4.82 -4.47
N VAL A 313 1.89 4.42 -5.33
CA VAL A 313 1.62 4.04 -6.73
C VAL A 313 2.13 2.63 -7.08
N LEU A 314 2.40 1.79 -6.07
CA LEU A 314 2.73 0.37 -6.26
C LEU A 314 1.47 -0.50 -6.31
N PHE A 315 0.47 -0.20 -5.46
CA PHE A 315 -0.75 -0.96 -5.30
C PHE A 315 -2.00 -0.12 -5.60
N PRO A 316 -3.12 -0.73 -5.96
CA PRO A 316 -3.34 -2.17 -6.27
C PRO A 316 -2.47 -2.64 -7.42
N ARG A 317 -2.02 -3.90 -7.35
CA ARG A 317 -1.21 -4.54 -8.40
C ARG A 317 -2.06 -4.86 -9.61
N SER A 318 -1.53 -4.62 -10.82
CA SER A 318 -2.12 -5.14 -12.06
C SER A 318 -2.15 -6.68 -12.04
N PHE A 319 -3.28 -7.24 -12.42
CA PHE A 319 -3.48 -8.70 -12.54
C PHE A 319 -4.09 -9.04 -13.88
N TYR A 320 -3.64 -8.37 -14.93
CA TYR A 320 -4.04 -8.58 -16.33
C TYR A 320 -2.82 -8.61 -17.24
N GLU A 321 -3.02 -9.18 -18.40
CA GLU A 321 -1.97 -9.40 -19.40
C GLU A 321 -2.49 -8.96 -20.77
N ILE A 322 -1.59 -8.80 -21.74
CA ILE A 322 -1.96 -8.41 -23.10
C ILE A 322 -1.72 -9.60 -24.01
N ASP A 323 -2.76 -10.07 -24.68
CA ASP A 323 -2.67 -11.19 -25.61
C ASP A 323 -1.92 -10.83 -26.92
N ALA A 324 -1.69 -11.82 -27.77
CA ALA A 324 -1.00 -11.64 -29.05
C ALA A 324 -1.73 -10.71 -30.05
N LYS A 325 -3.01 -10.43 -29.80
CA LYS A 325 -3.84 -9.52 -30.62
C LYS A 325 -3.92 -8.11 -30.02
N GLY A 326 -3.30 -7.89 -28.84
CA GLY A 326 -3.35 -6.62 -28.12
C GLY A 326 -4.57 -6.46 -27.21
N ASN A 327 -5.34 -7.53 -26.95
CA ASN A 327 -6.47 -7.47 -26.04
C ASN A 327 -6.03 -7.61 -24.60
N VAL A 328 -6.72 -6.88 -23.71
CA VAL A 328 -6.57 -7.02 -22.25
C VAL A 328 -7.30 -8.28 -21.81
N MET A 329 -6.55 -9.20 -21.18
CA MET A 329 -7.04 -10.48 -20.68
C MET A 329 -6.54 -10.70 -19.27
N HIS A 330 -7.23 -11.50 -18.48
CA HIS A 330 -6.76 -11.92 -17.16
C HIS A 330 -7.15 -13.36 -16.85
N TYR A 331 -6.35 -14.00 -16.02
CA TYR A 331 -6.77 -15.18 -15.27
C TYR A 331 -7.62 -14.69 -14.10
N SER A 332 -8.86 -15.20 -13.99
CA SER A 332 -9.72 -14.85 -12.88
C SER A 332 -9.26 -15.50 -11.58
N PRO A 333 -8.83 -14.72 -10.57
CA PRO A 333 -8.46 -15.29 -9.29
C PRO A 333 -9.68 -15.73 -8.46
N TYR A 334 -10.87 -15.61 -9.01
CA TYR A 334 -12.13 -15.94 -8.36
C TYR A 334 -12.74 -17.24 -8.87
N ASN A 335 -12.76 -17.45 -10.19
CA ASN A 335 -13.36 -18.67 -10.79
C ASN A 335 -12.37 -19.54 -11.59
N GLY A 336 -11.14 -19.05 -11.82
CA GLY A 336 -10.10 -19.82 -12.53
C GLY A 336 -10.20 -19.80 -14.05
N GLU A 337 -11.07 -18.99 -14.64
CA GLU A 337 -11.21 -18.84 -16.09
C GLU A 337 -10.27 -17.74 -16.62
N VAL A 338 -9.96 -17.79 -17.91
CA VAL A 338 -9.27 -16.71 -18.63
C VAL A 338 -10.31 -15.86 -19.32
N LEU A 339 -10.40 -14.60 -18.93
CA LEU A 339 -11.48 -13.69 -19.32
C LEU A 339 -10.94 -12.35 -19.83
N PRO A 340 -11.70 -11.63 -20.67
CA PRO A 340 -11.29 -10.30 -21.13
C PRO A 340 -11.47 -9.23 -20.06
N GLY A 341 -10.68 -8.16 -20.16
CA GLY A 341 -10.79 -6.96 -19.35
C GLY A 341 -9.75 -6.85 -18.25
N TYR A 342 -9.76 -5.70 -17.58
CA TYR A 342 -8.83 -5.39 -16.49
C TYR A 342 -9.15 -6.19 -15.23
N MET A 343 -8.09 -6.52 -14.48
CA MET A 343 -8.15 -7.08 -13.13
C MET A 343 -7.02 -6.47 -12.31
N PHE A 344 -7.31 -6.17 -11.04
CA PHE A 344 -6.34 -5.67 -10.06
C PHE A 344 -6.51 -6.43 -8.75
N THR A 345 -5.44 -6.48 -7.96
CA THR A 345 -5.41 -7.23 -6.71
C THR A 345 -4.41 -6.63 -5.72
N ASP A 346 -4.17 -7.33 -4.61
CA ASP A 346 -3.22 -6.98 -3.56
C ASP A 346 -3.56 -5.64 -2.88
N THR A 347 -4.77 -5.56 -2.38
CA THR A 347 -5.25 -4.43 -1.59
C THR A 347 -6.35 -4.85 -0.61
N GLY A 348 -6.38 -4.21 0.56
CA GLY A 348 -7.48 -4.23 1.50
C GLY A 348 -8.19 -2.89 1.52
N PHE A 349 -9.50 -2.88 1.31
CA PHE A 349 -10.23 -1.62 1.25
C PHE A 349 -10.44 -0.98 2.62
N TRP A 350 -10.48 -1.78 3.70
CA TRP A 350 -10.49 -1.25 5.07
C TRP A 350 -9.31 -0.29 5.33
N ASP A 351 -8.14 -0.61 4.78
CA ASP A 351 -6.96 0.23 4.85
C ASP A 351 -7.06 1.39 3.87
N THR A 352 -7.29 1.10 2.58
CA THR A 352 -6.97 1.98 1.45
C THR A 352 -8.11 2.89 1.00
N PHE A 353 -9.36 2.68 1.43
CA PHE A 353 -10.47 3.58 1.10
C PHE A 353 -10.24 4.99 1.65
N ARG A 354 -9.50 5.12 2.75
CA ARG A 354 -9.39 6.33 3.55
C ARG A 354 -8.71 7.46 2.80
N CYS A 355 -7.55 7.20 2.17
CA CYS A 355 -6.91 8.23 1.35
C CYS A 355 -6.18 7.71 0.11
N LEU A 356 -5.76 6.44 0.02
CA LEU A 356 -5.08 5.96 -1.18
C LEU A 356 -6.00 6.07 -2.41
N PHE A 357 -7.22 5.54 -2.37
CA PHE A 357 -8.15 5.64 -3.50
C PHE A 357 -8.58 7.09 -3.80
N PRO A 358 -8.87 7.95 -2.81
CA PRO A 358 -9.02 9.38 -3.05
C PRO A 358 -7.81 10.05 -3.70
N PHE A 359 -6.59 9.63 -3.35
CA PHE A 359 -5.36 10.10 -3.99
C PHE A 359 -5.30 9.70 -5.47
N LEU A 360 -5.64 8.43 -5.78
CA LEU A 360 -5.73 7.97 -7.16
C LEU A 360 -6.82 8.71 -7.95
N ASN A 361 -7.96 9.02 -7.34
CA ASN A 361 -9.02 9.82 -7.96
C ASN A 361 -8.55 11.23 -8.33
N LEU A 362 -7.68 11.83 -7.53
CA LEU A 362 -7.15 13.16 -7.79
C LEU A 362 -6.00 13.16 -8.79
N MET A 363 -5.01 12.30 -8.59
CA MET A 363 -3.74 12.36 -9.31
C MET A 363 -3.64 11.38 -10.49
N TYR A 364 -4.33 10.23 -10.41
CA TYR A 364 -4.23 9.15 -11.41
C TYR A 364 -5.61 8.56 -11.77
N PRO A 365 -6.60 9.42 -12.12
CA PRO A 365 -7.97 8.97 -12.36
C PRO A 365 -8.09 7.98 -13.52
N SER A 366 -7.24 8.05 -14.53
CA SER A 366 -7.23 7.09 -15.64
C SER A 366 -6.85 5.67 -15.18
N MET A 367 -5.92 5.56 -14.23
CA MET A 367 -5.55 4.28 -13.63
C MET A 367 -6.70 3.75 -12.75
N ASN A 368 -7.29 4.60 -11.90
CA ASN A 368 -8.41 4.15 -11.07
C ASN A 368 -9.66 3.80 -11.91
N THR A 369 -9.86 4.40 -13.07
CA THR A 369 -10.94 3.98 -14.00
C THR A 369 -10.76 2.51 -14.42
N LYS A 370 -9.53 2.07 -14.72
CA LYS A 370 -9.23 0.66 -15.00
C LYS A 370 -9.47 -0.24 -13.78
N MET A 371 -9.13 0.26 -12.58
CA MET A 371 -9.40 -0.46 -11.33
C MET A 371 -10.90 -0.63 -11.09
N GLN A 372 -11.72 0.39 -11.37
CA GLN A 372 -13.17 0.29 -11.28
C GLN A 372 -13.75 -0.73 -12.28
N GLU A 373 -13.21 -0.80 -13.50
CA GLU A 373 -13.55 -1.87 -14.45
C GLU A 373 -13.17 -3.25 -13.88
N GLY A 374 -12.00 -3.36 -13.25
CA GLY A 374 -11.58 -4.58 -12.55
C GLY A 374 -12.57 -4.99 -11.45
N LEU A 375 -13.15 -4.04 -10.71
CA LEU A 375 -14.20 -4.32 -9.73
C LEU A 375 -15.51 -4.82 -10.37
N VAL A 376 -15.87 -4.28 -11.54
CA VAL A 376 -17.01 -4.79 -12.33
C VAL A 376 -16.76 -6.26 -12.68
N ASN A 377 -15.57 -6.59 -13.18
CA ASN A 377 -15.20 -7.96 -13.55
C ASN A 377 -15.20 -8.87 -12.31
N THR A 378 -14.63 -8.43 -11.19
CA THR A 378 -14.64 -9.19 -9.93
C THR A 378 -16.07 -9.54 -9.48
N TYR A 379 -17.00 -8.60 -9.53
CA TYR A 379 -18.39 -8.87 -9.19
C TYR A 379 -19.05 -9.87 -10.12
N LYS A 380 -18.85 -9.73 -11.44
CA LYS A 380 -19.38 -10.67 -12.45
C LYS A 380 -18.84 -12.09 -12.28
N GLU A 381 -17.59 -12.22 -11.84
CA GLU A 381 -16.89 -13.51 -11.72
C GLU A 381 -17.09 -14.20 -10.38
N SER A 382 -17.31 -13.45 -9.30
CA SER A 382 -17.42 -14.00 -7.95
C SER A 382 -18.78 -13.77 -7.27
N GLY A 383 -19.60 -12.87 -7.78
CA GLY A 383 -20.86 -12.45 -7.16
C GLY A 383 -20.70 -11.43 -6.03
N PHE A 384 -19.48 -11.03 -5.68
CA PHE A 384 -19.17 -10.05 -4.65
C PHE A 384 -18.04 -9.11 -5.08
N LEU A 385 -18.06 -7.88 -4.56
CA LEU A 385 -16.86 -7.03 -4.55
C LEU A 385 -15.86 -7.56 -3.52
N PRO A 386 -14.54 -7.42 -3.74
CA PRO A 386 -13.56 -7.79 -2.74
C PRO A 386 -13.57 -6.75 -1.60
N GLU A 387 -13.32 -7.21 -0.37
CA GLU A 387 -12.97 -6.31 0.73
C GLU A 387 -11.46 -6.39 1.02
N TRP A 388 -10.91 -7.58 0.88
CA TRP A 388 -9.48 -7.84 0.76
C TRP A 388 -9.23 -8.83 -0.38
N ALA A 389 -8.30 -8.53 -1.27
CA ALA A 389 -7.93 -9.41 -2.39
C ALA A 389 -6.42 -9.66 -2.44
N SER A 390 -6.01 -10.97 -2.58
CA SER A 390 -4.62 -11.36 -2.82
C SER A 390 -4.52 -12.87 -3.20
N PRO A 391 -4.55 -13.24 -4.49
CA PRO A 391 -5.10 -12.48 -5.60
C PRO A 391 -6.63 -12.44 -5.63
N GLY A 392 -7.34 -13.45 -5.12
CA GLY A 392 -8.79 -13.47 -4.93
C GLY A 392 -9.18 -13.08 -3.50
N HIS A 393 -10.43 -13.36 -3.12
CA HIS A 393 -10.95 -13.00 -1.79
C HIS A 393 -10.10 -13.55 -0.64
N ARG A 394 -9.78 -12.69 0.33
CA ARG A 394 -9.07 -13.05 1.55
C ARG A 394 -9.95 -12.76 2.76
N GLY A 395 -9.89 -13.67 3.73
CA GLY A 395 -10.70 -13.59 4.94
C GLY A 395 -10.03 -12.76 6.04
N CYS A 396 -9.93 -11.46 5.87
CA CYS A 396 -9.37 -10.57 6.89
C CYS A 396 -10.08 -9.21 6.91
N MET A 397 -9.89 -8.46 7.99
CA MET A 397 -10.45 -7.14 8.29
C MET A 397 -11.99 -7.10 8.35
N VAL A 398 -12.51 -5.94 8.54
CA VAL A 398 -13.94 -5.64 8.73
C VAL A 398 -14.38 -4.55 7.74
N GLY A 399 -15.69 -4.32 7.68
CA GLY A 399 -16.25 -3.29 6.82
C GLY A 399 -16.70 -3.83 5.45
N ASN A 400 -17.33 -2.96 4.71
CA ASN A 400 -17.78 -3.18 3.34
C ASN A 400 -17.33 -1.98 2.49
N ASN A 401 -16.04 -1.63 2.67
CA ASN A 401 -15.47 -0.36 2.21
C ASN A 401 -15.29 -0.30 0.69
N SER A 402 -15.52 -1.41 -0.03
CA SER A 402 -15.73 -1.40 -1.48
C SER A 402 -16.81 -0.38 -1.89
N ALA A 403 -17.83 -0.17 -1.06
CA ALA A 403 -18.86 0.85 -1.29
C ALA A 403 -18.26 2.27 -1.33
N SER A 404 -17.32 2.58 -0.45
CA SER A 404 -16.59 3.86 -0.44
C SER A 404 -15.73 4.02 -1.71
N VAL A 405 -14.96 2.99 -2.06
CA VAL A 405 -14.08 3.00 -3.24
C VAL A 405 -14.86 3.24 -4.52
N VAL A 406 -16.00 2.59 -4.68
CA VAL A 406 -16.89 2.76 -5.85
C VAL A 406 -17.57 4.14 -5.84
N ALA A 407 -18.15 4.53 -4.71
CA ALA A 407 -18.87 5.79 -4.61
C ALA A 407 -17.97 7.00 -4.81
N ASP A 408 -16.80 7.04 -4.15
CA ASP A 408 -15.87 8.16 -4.25
C ASP A 408 -15.37 8.37 -5.69
N ALA A 409 -15.02 7.28 -6.39
CA ALA A 409 -14.59 7.35 -7.78
C ALA A 409 -15.67 7.96 -8.68
N TYR A 410 -16.90 7.48 -8.59
CA TYR A 410 -18.00 7.98 -9.41
C TYR A 410 -18.37 9.43 -9.08
N LEU A 411 -18.46 9.77 -7.79
CA LEU A 411 -18.83 11.11 -7.32
C LEU A 411 -17.75 12.15 -7.67
N LYS A 412 -16.48 11.75 -7.77
CA LYS A 412 -15.37 12.56 -8.27
C LYS A 412 -15.25 12.61 -9.79
N GLY A 413 -16.22 12.03 -10.50
CA GLY A 413 -16.36 12.20 -11.94
C GLY A 413 -15.71 11.13 -12.81
N LEU A 414 -15.15 10.06 -12.23
CA LEU A 414 -14.61 8.94 -13.01
C LEU A 414 -15.75 8.25 -13.79
N LYS A 415 -15.51 8.00 -15.04
CA LYS A 415 -16.48 7.41 -15.99
C LYS A 415 -15.77 6.39 -16.91
N GLY A 416 -16.55 5.66 -17.69
CA GLY A 416 -16.02 4.72 -18.71
C GLY A 416 -16.03 3.27 -18.27
N TYR A 417 -16.70 2.95 -17.17
CA TYR A 417 -16.93 1.60 -16.65
C TYR A 417 -18.40 1.39 -16.33
N ASP A 418 -18.83 0.15 -16.14
CA ASP A 418 -20.23 -0.21 -15.89
C ASP A 418 -20.63 0.09 -14.42
N ILE A 419 -21.03 1.33 -14.17
CA ILE A 419 -21.44 1.79 -12.84
C ILE A 419 -22.77 1.14 -12.39
N GLU A 420 -23.63 0.72 -13.32
CA GLU A 420 -24.88 0.05 -12.95
C GLU A 420 -24.63 -1.33 -12.34
N THR A 421 -23.68 -2.07 -12.89
CA THR A 421 -23.21 -3.31 -12.27
C THR A 421 -22.60 -3.05 -10.88
N LEU A 422 -21.82 -1.98 -10.70
CA LEU A 422 -21.26 -1.63 -9.39
C LEU A 422 -22.32 -1.17 -8.40
N TRP A 423 -23.37 -0.48 -8.87
CA TRP A 423 -24.54 -0.14 -8.03
C TRP A 423 -25.19 -1.39 -7.46
N GLU A 424 -25.47 -2.39 -8.30
CA GLU A 424 -26.02 -3.67 -7.83
C GLU A 424 -25.05 -4.40 -6.88
N ALA A 425 -23.75 -4.35 -7.17
CA ALA A 425 -22.71 -4.99 -6.37
C ALA A 425 -22.62 -4.43 -4.94
N VAL A 426 -22.62 -3.09 -4.79
CA VAL A 426 -22.55 -2.47 -3.44
C VAL A 426 -23.83 -2.72 -2.64
N LYS A 427 -25.01 -2.75 -3.28
CA LYS A 427 -26.26 -3.13 -2.61
C LYS A 427 -26.26 -4.59 -2.18
N HIS A 428 -25.77 -5.47 -3.04
CA HIS A 428 -25.66 -6.90 -2.72
C HIS A 428 -24.74 -7.11 -1.51
N GLY A 429 -23.53 -6.56 -1.54
CA GLY A 429 -22.57 -6.64 -0.43
C GLY A 429 -23.10 -6.06 0.88
N ALA A 430 -23.96 -5.04 0.83
CA ALA A 430 -24.59 -4.43 2.00
C ALA A 430 -25.66 -5.33 2.67
N ASN A 431 -26.16 -6.34 1.97
CA ASN A 431 -27.28 -7.19 2.45
C ASN A 431 -26.95 -8.69 2.39
N ALA A 432 -25.71 -9.06 2.15
CA ALA A 432 -25.27 -10.45 2.06
C ALA A 432 -23.85 -10.62 2.61
N VAL A 433 -23.46 -11.86 2.85
CA VAL A 433 -22.10 -12.27 3.20
C VAL A 433 -21.68 -13.40 2.25
N HIS A 434 -20.44 -13.37 1.80
CA HIS A 434 -19.92 -14.39 0.92
C HIS A 434 -19.90 -15.77 1.61
N PRO A 435 -20.37 -16.84 0.96
CA PRO A 435 -20.58 -18.14 1.62
C PRO A 435 -19.28 -18.75 2.20
N ASN A 436 -18.14 -18.49 1.59
CA ASN A 436 -16.84 -19.09 1.96
C ASN A 436 -15.86 -18.09 2.59
N VAL A 437 -16.10 -16.78 2.49
CA VAL A 437 -15.20 -15.73 2.99
C VAL A 437 -16.00 -14.72 3.80
N ARG A 438 -16.11 -14.95 5.10
CA ARG A 438 -17.01 -14.22 6.00
C ARG A 438 -16.74 -12.72 6.13
N SER A 439 -15.54 -12.24 5.79
CA SER A 439 -15.18 -10.82 5.75
C SER A 439 -15.58 -10.12 4.44
N THR A 440 -16.06 -10.86 3.44
CA THR A 440 -16.56 -10.31 2.17
C THR A 440 -18.08 -10.16 2.24
N GLY A 441 -18.60 -9.01 1.86
CA GLY A 441 -19.95 -8.58 2.16
C GLY A 441 -20.06 -8.11 3.62
N ARG A 442 -21.23 -8.26 4.26
CA ARG A 442 -21.50 -7.78 5.64
C ARG A 442 -21.82 -8.91 6.59
N LEU A 443 -20.82 -9.39 7.32
CA LEU A 443 -21.07 -10.33 8.42
C LEU A 443 -21.96 -9.69 9.49
N GLY A 444 -23.04 -10.37 9.86
CA GLY A 444 -24.02 -9.87 10.82
C GLY A 444 -25.02 -8.88 10.24
N HIS A 445 -25.17 -8.84 8.90
CA HIS A 445 -26.12 -7.95 8.22
C HIS A 445 -27.55 -8.16 8.67
N GLU A 446 -27.96 -9.37 9.05
CA GLU A 446 -29.31 -9.69 9.55
C GLU A 446 -29.61 -8.91 10.84
N TYR A 447 -28.66 -8.88 11.76
CA TYR A 447 -28.77 -8.09 12.99
C TYR A 447 -28.70 -6.59 12.69
N TYR A 448 -27.72 -6.18 11.91
CA TYR A 448 -27.52 -4.78 11.58
C TYR A 448 -28.74 -4.17 10.88
N ASN A 449 -29.33 -4.90 9.94
CA ASN A 449 -30.51 -4.45 9.21
C ASN A 449 -31.76 -4.35 10.10
N LYS A 450 -31.86 -5.18 11.15
CA LYS A 450 -33.02 -5.23 12.06
C LYS A 450 -32.87 -4.29 13.25
N LEU A 451 -31.69 -4.32 13.90
CA LEU A 451 -31.43 -3.63 15.17
C LEU A 451 -30.73 -2.28 14.99
N GLY A 452 -30.07 -2.07 13.85
CA GLY A 452 -29.24 -0.90 13.60
C GLY A 452 -27.81 -1.05 14.15
N TYR A 453 -27.39 -2.25 14.54
CA TYR A 453 -26.02 -2.58 14.95
C TYR A 453 -25.81 -4.10 14.91
N VAL A 454 -24.53 -4.51 14.87
CA VAL A 454 -24.13 -5.89 15.07
C VAL A 454 -23.96 -6.13 16.57
N PRO A 455 -24.70 -7.07 17.19
CA PRO A 455 -24.66 -7.25 18.64
C PRO A 455 -23.32 -7.84 19.13
N TYR A 456 -22.97 -7.46 20.36
CA TYR A 456 -21.76 -7.92 21.03
C TYR A 456 -21.83 -9.41 21.42
N ASN A 457 -23.00 -9.88 21.86
CA ASN A 457 -23.18 -11.21 22.48
C ASN A 457 -23.72 -12.28 21.52
N VAL A 458 -23.52 -12.15 20.21
CA VAL A 458 -24.01 -13.11 19.20
C VAL A 458 -22.88 -13.91 18.51
N GLY A 459 -21.68 -13.88 19.06
CA GLY A 459 -20.53 -14.64 18.52
C GLY A 459 -19.90 -14.02 17.27
N ILE A 460 -20.13 -12.73 17.03
CA ILE A 460 -19.49 -11.96 15.96
C ILE A 460 -18.49 -11.01 16.61
N ASN A 461 -17.20 -11.27 16.41
CA ASN A 461 -16.13 -10.40 16.90
C ASN A 461 -16.10 -9.05 16.15
N GLU A 462 -15.48 -8.04 16.76
CA GLU A 462 -15.28 -6.73 16.14
C GLU A 462 -16.62 -6.05 15.77
N ASN A 463 -17.66 -6.38 16.51
CA ASN A 463 -19.05 -5.99 16.22
C ASN A 463 -19.28 -4.48 16.22
N ALA A 464 -18.65 -3.74 17.11
CA ALA A 464 -18.73 -2.27 17.14
C ALA A 464 -17.99 -1.66 15.94
N ALA A 465 -16.77 -2.13 15.64
CA ALA A 465 -16.05 -1.71 14.44
C ALA A 465 -16.86 -1.95 13.17
N ARG A 466 -17.43 -3.16 13.01
CA ARG A 466 -18.30 -3.49 11.86
C ARG A 466 -19.49 -2.54 11.75
N THR A 467 -20.16 -2.25 12.84
CA THR A 467 -21.31 -1.33 12.86
C THR A 467 -20.92 0.07 12.39
N LEU A 468 -19.78 0.59 12.85
CA LEU A 468 -19.29 1.92 12.47
C LEU A 468 -18.93 1.98 10.99
N GLU A 469 -18.21 0.98 10.48
CA GLU A 469 -17.86 0.87 9.06
C GLU A 469 -19.13 0.76 8.20
N TYR A 470 -20.08 -0.12 8.55
CA TYR A 470 -21.30 -0.29 7.79
C TYR A 470 -22.18 0.97 7.73
N ALA A 471 -22.20 1.78 8.80
CA ALA A 471 -22.92 3.05 8.80
C ALA A 471 -22.33 4.04 7.79
N TYR A 472 -21.02 4.14 7.73
CA TYR A 472 -20.34 4.96 6.73
C TYR A 472 -20.52 4.40 5.30
N ASP A 473 -20.39 3.08 5.13
CA ASP A 473 -20.59 2.43 3.84
C ASP A 473 -22.00 2.66 3.30
N ASP A 474 -23.03 2.62 4.16
CA ASP A 474 -24.40 2.94 3.80
C ASP A 474 -24.57 4.40 3.37
N TRP A 475 -23.88 5.33 4.03
CA TRP A 475 -23.85 6.71 3.57
C TRP A 475 -23.22 6.83 2.16
N CYS A 476 -22.16 6.09 1.86
CA CYS A 476 -21.56 6.05 0.54
C CYS A 476 -22.54 5.53 -0.52
N ILE A 477 -23.27 4.44 -0.22
CA ILE A 477 -24.31 3.88 -1.10
C ILE A 477 -25.43 4.88 -1.33
N TYR A 478 -25.86 5.57 -0.28
CA TYR A 478 -26.88 6.63 -0.38
C TYR A 478 -26.43 7.77 -1.32
N GLN A 479 -25.21 8.27 -1.17
CA GLN A 479 -24.69 9.34 -2.03
C GLN A 479 -24.53 8.88 -3.49
N LEU A 480 -24.06 7.66 -3.71
CA LEU A 480 -23.97 7.06 -5.04
C LEU A 480 -25.37 6.95 -5.68
N GLY A 481 -26.36 6.45 -4.94
CA GLY A 481 -27.74 6.32 -5.41
C GLY A 481 -28.36 7.67 -5.78
N LYS A 482 -28.09 8.73 -4.99
CA LYS A 482 -28.50 10.12 -5.34
C LYS A 482 -27.90 10.56 -6.67
N ALA A 483 -26.59 10.35 -6.85
CA ALA A 483 -25.88 10.73 -8.08
C ALA A 483 -26.38 9.96 -9.30
N LEU A 484 -26.70 8.68 -9.14
CA LEU A 484 -27.30 7.82 -10.17
C LEU A 484 -28.81 8.06 -10.37
N LYS A 485 -29.41 8.97 -9.61
CA LYS A 485 -30.88 9.28 -9.65
C LYS A 485 -31.74 8.05 -9.41
N LYS A 486 -31.31 7.15 -8.51
CA LYS A 486 -32.11 5.98 -8.12
C LYS A 486 -33.38 6.38 -7.39
N PRO A 487 -34.43 5.54 -7.41
CA PRO A 487 -35.68 5.84 -6.75
C PRO A 487 -35.49 6.17 -5.26
N LYS A 488 -36.12 7.23 -4.79
CA LYS A 488 -36.00 7.71 -3.40
C LYS A 488 -36.25 6.56 -2.39
N LYS A 489 -37.30 5.75 -2.62
CA LYS A 489 -37.61 4.61 -1.76
C LYS A 489 -36.51 3.57 -1.64
N GLU A 490 -35.69 3.42 -2.70
CA GLU A 490 -34.57 2.47 -2.73
C GLU A 490 -33.38 2.97 -1.90
N ILE A 491 -33.11 4.27 -1.93
CA ILE A 491 -31.92 4.85 -1.29
C ILE A 491 -32.17 5.34 0.15
N GLU A 492 -33.42 5.63 0.55
CA GLU A 492 -33.74 6.12 1.90
C GLU A 492 -33.34 5.15 3.03
N ILE A 493 -33.34 3.85 2.76
CA ILE A 493 -32.94 2.85 3.74
C ILE A 493 -31.45 3.02 4.11
N PHE A 494 -30.61 3.34 3.14
CA PHE A 494 -29.17 3.58 3.36
C PHE A 494 -28.93 4.89 4.09
N ALA A 495 -29.69 5.95 3.79
CA ALA A 495 -29.66 7.20 4.55
C ALA A 495 -30.03 6.99 6.04
N LYS A 496 -31.03 6.16 6.32
CA LYS A 496 -31.41 5.80 7.69
C LYS A 496 -30.30 5.01 8.39
N ARG A 497 -29.75 4.00 7.73
CA ARG A 497 -28.67 3.15 8.26
C ARG A 497 -27.38 3.93 8.49
N ALA A 498 -27.10 4.97 7.71
CA ALA A 498 -25.96 5.86 7.90
C ALA A 498 -25.92 6.52 9.29
N MET A 499 -27.07 6.60 10.00
CA MET A 499 -27.15 7.11 11.36
C MET A 499 -26.96 6.03 12.44
N ASN A 500 -26.75 4.78 12.07
CA ASN A 500 -26.68 3.65 12.99
C ASN A 500 -25.50 3.71 13.97
N TYR A 501 -24.43 4.46 13.65
CA TYR A 501 -23.33 4.70 14.57
C TYR A 501 -23.79 5.25 15.92
N LYS A 502 -24.92 5.99 15.96
CA LYS A 502 -25.51 6.56 17.17
C LYS A 502 -25.92 5.50 18.18
N ASN A 503 -26.24 4.29 17.72
CA ASN A 503 -26.67 3.18 18.59
C ASN A 503 -25.55 2.68 19.50
N LEU A 504 -24.29 2.90 19.12
CA LEU A 504 -23.11 2.46 19.89
C LEU A 504 -22.55 3.52 20.82
N TYR A 505 -23.01 4.75 20.72
CA TYR A 505 -22.51 5.82 21.56
C TYR A 505 -23.01 5.65 23.01
N ASP A 506 -22.05 5.51 23.93
CA ASP A 506 -22.30 5.45 25.37
C ASP A 506 -22.14 6.86 25.97
N PRO A 507 -23.24 7.50 26.42
CA PRO A 507 -23.19 8.85 26.93
C PRO A 507 -22.46 8.96 28.29
N GLU A 508 -22.34 7.87 29.04
CA GLU A 508 -21.63 7.83 30.32
C GLU A 508 -20.11 8.00 30.11
N HIS A 509 -19.54 7.25 29.13
CA HIS A 509 -18.13 7.29 28.81
C HIS A 509 -17.80 8.28 27.69
N LYS A 510 -18.78 8.77 26.95
CA LYS A 510 -18.64 9.59 25.73
C LYS A 510 -17.81 8.90 24.64
N LEU A 511 -17.88 7.60 24.55
CA LEU A 511 -17.14 6.72 23.66
C LEU A 511 -18.07 5.72 22.99
N MET A 512 -17.63 5.12 21.88
CA MET A 512 -18.32 3.98 21.27
C MET A 512 -18.10 2.71 22.10
N ARG A 513 -19.16 1.93 22.28
CA ARG A 513 -19.17 0.72 23.11
C ARG A 513 -19.99 -0.38 22.45
N GLY A 514 -19.56 -1.62 22.59
CA GLY A 514 -20.33 -2.78 22.13
C GLY A 514 -21.72 -2.82 22.78
N LYS A 515 -22.72 -3.32 22.06
CA LYS A 515 -24.10 -3.38 22.48
C LYS A 515 -24.67 -4.79 22.29
N ASN A 516 -25.35 -5.33 23.30
CA ASN A 516 -25.95 -6.64 23.29
C ASN A 516 -27.23 -6.67 22.43
N GLU A 517 -27.68 -7.87 22.04
CA GLU A 517 -28.89 -8.06 21.24
C GLU A 517 -30.16 -7.48 21.90
N ASP A 518 -30.21 -7.49 23.22
CA ASP A 518 -31.32 -6.93 24.03
C ASP A 518 -31.30 -5.39 24.17
N GLY A 519 -30.28 -4.73 23.59
CA GLY A 519 -30.11 -3.28 23.62
C GLY A 519 -29.31 -2.74 24.81
N THR A 520 -28.86 -3.58 25.73
CA THR A 520 -27.96 -3.18 26.82
C THR A 520 -26.52 -3.02 26.29
N PHE A 521 -25.72 -2.14 26.91
CA PHE A 521 -24.31 -2.04 26.59
C PHE A 521 -23.51 -3.23 27.15
N GLN A 522 -22.46 -3.61 26.43
CA GLN A 522 -21.45 -4.57 26.90
C GLN A 522 -20.99 -4.26 28.32
N SER A 523 -20.95 -5.26 29.20
CA SER A 523 -20.44 -5.13 30.56
C SER A 523 -19.69 -6.43 30.97
N PRO A 524 -18.51 -6.33 31.64
CA PRO A 524 -17.77 -5.09 31.94
C PRO A 524 -17.24 -4.40 30.68
N PHE A 525 -16.94 -3.10 30.81
CA PHE A 525 -16.38 -2.29 29.73
C PHE A 525 -15.05 -1.67 30.13
N ASN A 526 -14.02 -1.93 29.35
CA ASN A 526 -12.72 -1.26 29.46
C ASN A 526 -12.42 -0.56 28.12
N PRO A 527 -12.46 0.79 28.08
CA PRO A 527 -12.24 1.52 26.83
C PRO A 527 -10.82 1.40 26.27
N LEU A 528 -9.86 0.89 27.06
CA LEU A 528 -8.47 0.65 26.67
C LEU A 528 -8.23 -0.78 26.17
N LYS A 529 -9.26 -1.64 26.15
CA LYS A 529 -9.14 -3.02 25.66
C LYS A 529 -9.04 -3.03 24.14
N TRP A 530 -7.94 -3.57 23.65
CA TRP A 530 -7.68 -3.77 22.23
C TRP A 530 -8.37 -5.03 21.70
N GLY A 531 -8.99 -4.93 20.52
CA GLY A 531 -9.75 -6.02 19.93
C GLY A 531 -11.16 -6.15 20.52
N ASP A 532 -11.69 -7.38 20.59
CA ASP A 532 -13.02 -7.71 21.11
C ASP A 532 -14.15 -7.06 20.28
N ALA A 533 -14.69 -5.92 20.73
CA ALA A 533 -15.67 -5.15 19.95
C ALA A 533 -15.04 -4.33 18.81
N PHE A 534 -13.72 -4.17 18.79
CA PHE A 534 -12.98 -3.34 17.84
C PHE A 534 -11.90 -4.14 17.10
N THR A 535 -11.43 -3.62 15.98
CA THR A 535 -10.41 -4.25 15.13
C THR A 535 -9.09 -3.52 15.33
N GLU A 536 -8.06 -4.22 15.81
CA GLU A 536 -6.68 -3.70 15.95
C GLU A 536 -6.64 -2.30 16.58
N GLY A 537 -7.45 -2.11 17.61
CA GLY A 537 -7.62 -0.85 18.30
C GLY A 537 -8.58 -0.99 19.48
N ASN A 538 -8.89 0.12 20.11
CA ASN A 538 -9.79 0.21 21.23
C ASN A 538 -10.87 1.28 21.04
N SER A 539 -11.68 1.53 22.06
CA SER A 539 -12.77 2.51 21.99
C SER A 539 -12.28 3.94 21.75
N TRP A 540 -11.11 4.32 22.28
CA TRP A 540 -10.51 5.63 22.04
C TRP A 540 -10.08 5.84 20.58
N HIS A 541 -9.78 4.76 19.84
CA HIS A 541 -9.44 4.83 18.42
C HIS A 541 -10.69 4.88 17.55
N TYR A 542 -11.68 4.02 17.82
CA TYR A 542 -12.84 3.83 16.96
C TYR A 542 -13.97 4.84 17.14
N THR A 543 -14.02 5.56 18.26
CA THR A 543 -15.05 6.59 18.48
C THR A 543 -15.07 7.65 17.39
N TRP A 544 -13.96 7.86 16.70
CA TRP A 544 -13.79 8.84 15.62
C TRP A 544 -14.17 8.30 14.24
N SER A 545 -14.51 7.02 14.11
CA SER A 545 -14.88 6.38 12.83
C SER A 545 -16.30 6.76 12.40
N VAL A 546 -16.58 8.05 12.39
CA VAL A 546 -17.85 8.69 11.94
C VAL A 546 -17.47 9.73 10.88
N PHE A 547 -16.90 9.27 9.78
CA PHE A 547 -16.32 10.12 8.72
C PHE A 547 -17.37 11.03 8.07
N HIS A 548 -18.59 10.50 7.87
CA HIS A 548 -19.68 11.16 7.14
C HIS A 548 -20.49 12.12 8.01
N ASP A 549 -20.41 12.01 9.35
CA ASP A 549 -21.24 12.82 10.24
C ASP A 549 -20.54 13.29 11.52
N PRO A 550 -19.39 14.02 11.41
CA PRO A 550 -18.73 14.59 12.58
C PRO A 550 -19.64 15.51 13.41
N GLN A 551 -20.55 16.25 12.78
CA GLN A 551 -21.51 17.10 13.51
C GLN A 551 -22.46 16.26 14.38
N GLY A 552 -22.92 15.10 13.87
CA GLY A 552 -23.74 14.19 14.68
C GLY A 552 -22.99 13.66 15.90
N LEU A 553 -21.68 13.38 15.76
CA LEU A 553 -20.83 12.99 16.89
C LEU A 553 -20.60 14.14 17.87
N ILE A 554 -20.39 15.35 17.37
CA ILE A 554 -20.29 16.59 18.19
C ILE A 554 -21.56 16.78 19.01
N ASP A 555 -22.73 16.62 18.39
CA ASP A 555 -24.02 16.76 19.07
C ASP A 555 -24.20 15.70 20.17
N LEU A 556 -23.79 14.44 19.94
CA LEU A 556 -23.79 13.37 20.95
C LEU A 556 -22.87 13.66 22.14
N MET A 557 -21.73 14.29 21.92
CA MET A 557 -20.76 14.65 22.97
C MET A 557 -21.12 15.93 23.74
N GLY A 558 -22.30 16.51 23.48
CA GLY A 558 -22.79 17.71 24.16
C GLY A 558 -22.27 19.02 23.57
N GLY A 559 -21.84 19.02 22.30
CA GLY A 559 -21.36 20.17 21.56
C GLY A 559 -19.85 20.21 21.36
N LYS A 560 -19.38 21.29 20.74
CA LYS A 560 -17.98 21.46 20.33
C LYS A 560 -17.00 21.36 21.49
N ASP A 561 -17.31 21.89 22.67
CA ASP A 561 -16.42 21.87 23.83
C ASP A 561 -16.22 20.44 24.35
N GLY A 562 -17.31 19.67 24.49
CA GLY A 562 -17.26 18.27 24.89
C GLY A 562 -16.49 17.41 23.87
N PHE A 563 -16.74 17.63 22.58
CA PHE A 563 -16.02 16.96 21.51
C PHE A 563 -14.51 17.27 21.54
N ASN A 564 -14.15 18.56 21.62
CA ASN A 564 -12.73 18.96 21.66
C ASN A 564 -12.03 18.43 22.92
N GLN A 565 -12.71 18.41 24.07
CA GLN A 565 -12.16 17.82 25.30
C GLN A 565 -11.86 16.33 25.11
N MET A 566 -12.74 15.57 24.48
CA MET A 566 -12.53 14.15 24.22
C MET A 566 -11.39 13.93 23.22
N MET A 567 -11.28 14.74 22.18
CA MET A 567 -10.15 14.68 21.24
C MET A 567 -8.82 14.99 21.92
N ASP A 568 -8.76 16.04 22.73
CA ASP A 568 -7.56 16.41 23.49
C ASP A 568 -7.15 15.28 24.46
N SER A 569 -8.14 14.59 25.04
CA SER A 569 -7.90 13.49 25.98
C SER A 569 -7.14 12.32 25.37
N VAL A 570 -7.30 12.08 24.05
CA VAL A 570 -6.56 11.02 23.35
C VAL A 570 -5.04 11.21 23.47
N PHE A 571 -4.57 12.46 23.43
CA PHE A 571 -3.12 12.79 23.51
C PHE A 571 -2.61 12.89 24.95
N ILE A 572 -3.50 13.15 25.90
CA ILE A 572 -3.15 13.31 27.33
C ILE A 572 -3.16 11.96 28.05
N LEU A 573 -4.05 11.05 27.64
CA LEU A 573 -4.16 9.72 28.21
C LEU A 573 -2.85 8.96 27.97
N PRO A 574 -2.20 8.43 29.02
CA PRO A 574 -0.97 7.64 28.84
C PRO A 574 -1.18 6.49 27.85
N PRO A 575 -0.14 6.01 27.14
CA PRO A 575 -0.24 4.92 26.16
C PRO A 575 -0.36 3.55 26.87
N ILE A 576 -1.32 3.45 27.81
CA ILE A 576 -1.71 2.22 28.51
C ILE A 576 -2.75 1.47 27.68
N PHE A 577 -2.83 0.17 27.91
CA PHE A 577 -3.64 -0.73 27.12
C PHE A 577 -4.08 -1.96 27.94
N ASP A 578 -5.05 -2.68 27.40
CA ASP A 578 -5.47 -4.02 27.81
C ASP A 578 -5.42 -4.93 26.59
N GLU A 579 -4.48 -5.88 26.58
CA GLU A 579 -4.25 -6.84 25.51
C GLU A 579 -4.96 -8.19 25.70
N SER A 580 -5.82 -8.29 26.70
CA SER A 580 -6.42 -9.57 27.16
C SER A 580 -7.15 -10.33 26.05
N TYR A 581 -7.71 -9.64 25.05
CA TYR A 581 -8.35 -10.27 23.89
C TYR A 581 -7.35 -11.00 23.00
N TYR A 582 -6.24 -10.36 22.65
CA TYR A 582 -5.20 -10.94 21.80
C TYR A 582 -4.30 -11.93 22.54
N ARG A 583 -4.30 -11.90 23.87
CA ARG A 583 -3.43 -12.70 24.76
C ARG A 583 -1.93 -12.46 24.51
N ALA A 584 -1.59 -11.38 23.84
CA ALA A 584 -0.23 -10.94 23.54
C ALA A 584 -0.26 -9.44 23.22
N VAL A 585 0.87 -8.77 23.45
CA VAL A 585 1.08 -7.39 22.98
C VAL A 585 1.36 -7.47 21.48
N ILE A 586 0.39 -7.11 20.66
CA ILE A 586 0.53 -7.04 19.21
C ILE A 586 1.41 -5.86 18.81
N HIS A 587 1.89 -5.84 17.56
CA HIS A 587 2.85 -4.82 17.13
C HIS A 587 2.27 -3.40 17.17
N GLU A 588 0.99 -3.20 16.85
CA GLU A 588 0.31 -1.91 16.86
C GLU A 588 0.27 -1.28 18.25
N ILE A 589 0.12 -2.10 19.30
CA ILE A 589 0.22 -1.64 20.70
C ILE A 589 1.63 -1.14 21.02
N ARG A 590 2.67 -1.87 20.56
CA ARG A 590 4.07 -1.48 20.76
C ARG A 590 4.38 -0.17 20.03
N GLU A 591 3.88 -0.02 18.83
CA GLU A 591 4.01 1.18 18.01
C GLU A 591 3.40 2.39 18.72
N MET A 592 2.16 2.27 19.23
CA MET A 592 1.51 3.30 20.02
C MET A 592 2.36 3.70 21.26
N GLN A 593 2.93 2.72 21.96
CA GLN A 593 3.78 3.00 23.12
C GLN A 593 5.07 3.73 22.74
N ILE A 594 5.73 3.32 21.64
CA ILE A 594 6.99 3.92 21.15
C ILE A 594 6.76 5.35 20.66
N MET A 595 5.66 5.60 19.94
CA MET A 595 5.28 6.94 19.50
C MET A 595 5.12 7.91 20.65
N ASN A 596 4.64 7.43 21.80
CA ASN A 596 4.43 8.22 23.02
C ASN A 596 3.60 9.50 22.78
N MET A 597 2.51 9.35 22.03
CA MET A 597 1.54 10.41 21.73
C MET A 597 0.18 10.13 22.39
N GLY A 598 0.20 9.72 23.67
CA GLY A 598 -0.99 9.28 24.38
C GLY A 598 -1.55 7.97 23.80
N ASN A 599 -2.86 7.89 23.64
CA ASN A 599 -3.54 6.79 22.94
C ASN A 599 -3.76 7.07 21.44
N TYR A 600 -3.10 8.07 20.86
CA TYR A 600 -3.09 8.28 19.42
C TYR A 600 -2.17 7.26 18.74
N ALA A 601 -2.74 6.27 18.08
CA ALA A 601 -2.03 5.15 17.46
C ALA A 601 -1.91 5.34 15.95
N HIS A 602 -1.09 6.28 15.48
CA HIS A 602 -0.94 6.63 14.07
C HIS A 602 -0.50 5.45 13.19
N GLY A 603 0.18 4.48 13.76
CA GLY A 603 0.64 3.28 13.06
C GLY A 603 -0.47 2.40 12.50
N ASN A 604 -1.74 2.63 12.88
CA ASN A 604 -2.89 1.93 12.33
C ASN A 604 -4.00 2.89 11.87
N GLN A 605 -4.75 2.50 10.85
CA GLN A 605 -5.65 3.37 10.07
C GLN A 605 -6.86 3.91 10.84
N PRO A 606 -7.47 3.23 11.81
CA PRO A 606 -8.71 3.67 12.44
C PRO A 606 -8.71 5.09 12.98
N ILE A 607 -7.54 5.62 13.37
CA ILE A 607 -7.43 6.94 14.00
C ILE A 607 -6.73 8.00 13.13
N GLN A 608 -6.17 7.62 11.98
CA GLN A 608 -5.33 8.53 11.16
C GLN A 608 -6.04 9.80 10.70
N HIS A 609 -7.36 9.78 10.49
CA HIS A 609 -8.18 10.93 10.08
C HIS A 609 -8.53 11.87 11.24
N MET A 610 -8.43 11.38 12.49
CA MET A 610 -8.90 12.09 13.69
C MET A 610 -8.27 13.49 13.81
N LEU A 611 -7.00 13.65 13.47
CA LEU A 611 -6.29 14.93 13.56
C LEU A 611 -7.01 16.05 12.81
N TYR A 612 -7.65 15.72 11.69
CA TYR A 612 -8.38 16.67 10.86
C TYR A 612 -9.75 17.05 11.42
N MET A 613 -10.28 16.28 12.38
CA MET A 613 -11.65 16.49 12.88
C MET A 613 -11.81 17.78 13.71
N TYR A 614 -10.73 18.35 14.23
CA TYR A 614 -10.74 19.69 14.85
C TYR A 614 -11.28 20.79 13.92
N ASN A 615 -11.24 20.60 12.60
CA ASN A 615 -11.80 21.52 11.60
C ASN A 615 -13.32 21.60 11.64
N TYR A 616 -14.00 20.54 12.17
CA TYR A 616 -15.45 20.49 12.30
C TYR A 616 -15.96 21.12 13.62
N SER A 617 -15.06 21.33 14.56
CA SER A 617 -15.38 21.82 15.91
C SER A 617 -14.85 23.22 16.22
N GLY A 618 -14.30 23.91 15.20
CA GLY A 618 -13.85 25.29 15.30
C GLY A 618 -12.48 25.49 15.93
N GLN A 619 -11.62 24.47 15.97
CA GLN A 619 -10.24 24.56 16.47
C GLN A 619 -9.21 24.07 15.41
N PRO A 620 -9.22 24.60 14.18
CA PRO A 620 -8.37 24.11 13.10
C PRO A 620 -6.86 24.21 13.40
N TRP A 621 -6.44 25.13 14.28
CA TRP A 621 -5.04 25.24 14.68
C TRP A 621 -4.52 23.99 15.42
N LYS A 622 -5.39 23.25 16.11
CA LYS A 622 -5.00 21.97 16.76
C LYS A 622 -4.73 20.89 15.71
N ALA A 623 -5.52 20.84 14.64
CA ALA A 623 -5.23 19.96 13.50
C ALA A 623 -3.85 20.29 12.92
N GLN A 624 -3.57 21.56 12.65
CA GLN A 624 -2.28 22.02 12.12
C GLN A 624 -1.11 21.63 13.02
N HIS A 625 -1.29 21.74 14.34
CA HIS A 625 -0.28 21.34 15.32
C HIS A 625 0.01 19.83 15.23
N TRP A 626 -1.02 19.01 15.42
CA TRP A 626 -0.83 17.56 15.53
C TRP A 626 -0.40 16.92 14.20
N ILE A 627 -0.87 17.40 13.06
CA ILE A 627 -0.44 16.91 11.76
C ILE A 627 1.07 17.13 11.58
N ARG A 628 1.60 18.31 11.92
CA ARG A 628 3.04 18.59 11.85
C ARG A 628 3.82 17.73 12.85
N GLU A 629 3.33 17.56 14.08
CA GLU A 629 3.96 16.67 15.06
C GLU A 629 4.08 15.22 14.53
N VAL A 630 3.05 14.70 13.90
CA VAL A 630 3.07 13.37 13.29
C VAL A 630 4.06 13.30 12.13
N MET A 631 4.00 14.26 11.22
CA MET A 631 4.88 14.25 10.03
C MET A 631 6.37 14.37 10.42
N ASP A 632 6.67 15.26 11.36
CA ASP A 632 8.06 15.53 11.78
C ASP A 632 8.66 14.37 12.60
N LYS A 633 7.83 13.65 13.38
CA LYS A 633 8.32 12.64 14.32
C LYS A 633 8.22 11.20 13.81
N LEU A 634 7.24 10.90 12.96
CA LEU A 634 6.86 9.52 12.66
C LEU A 634 7.21 9.07 11.25
N TYR A 635 7.76 9.96 10.42
CA TYR A 635 8.18 9.65 9.05
C TYR A 635 9.61 10.11 8.80
N THR A 636 10.44 9.21 8.28
CA THR A 636 11.84 9.50 7.93
C THR A 636 12.23 8.76 6.64
N PRO A 637 13.34 9.15 5.97
CA PRO A 637 13.83 8.42 4.80
C PRO A 637 14.67 7.17 5.15
N ALA A 638 14.75 6.80 6.43
CA ALA A 638 15.52 5.66 6.92
C ALA A 638 14.79 4.32 6.72
N PRO A 639 15.46 3.18 6.81
CA PRO A 639 14.82 1.87 6.72
C PRO A 639 13.74 1.59 7.77
N ASP A 640 13.76 2.27 8.91
CA ASP A 640 12.73 2.26 9.96
C ASP A 640 11.77 3.46 9.87
N GLY A 641 11.58 4.01 8.69
CA GLY A 641 10.97 5.32 8.45
C GLY A 641 9.45 5.41 8.54
N TYR A 642 8.74 4.36 8.98
CA TYR A 642 7.32 4.38 9.29
C TYR A 642 7.08 4.02 10.76
N CYS A 643 5.93 4.40 11.28
CA CYS A 643 5.54 4.15 12.67
C CYS A 643 4.56 2.98 12.87
N GLY A 644 4.36 2.18 11.84
CA GLY A 644 3.45 1.04 11.76
C GLY A 644 3.43 0.52 10.34
N ASP A 645 2.46 -0.33 10.00
CA ASP A 645 2.35 -0.91 8.67
C ASP A 645 2.10 0.17 7.59
N GLU A 646 2.73 -0.01 6.44
CA GLU A 646 2.56 0.91 5.30
C GLU A 646 1.21 0.67 4.60
N ASP A 647 0.76 -0.58 4.54
CA ASP A 647 -0.54 -1.02 4.06
C ASP A 647 -0.90 -0.57 2.65
N ASN A 648 -0.13 -1.07 1.69
CA ASN A 648 -0.43 -0.98 0.25
C ASN A 648 -0.63 0.47 -0.25
N GLY A 649 0.12 1.40 0.32
CA GLY A 649 0.09 2.80 -0.06
C GLY A 649 -0.75 3.70 0.85
N GLN A 650 -1.54 3.16 1.78
CA GLN A 650 -2.43 3.98 2.62
C GLN A 650 -1.65 4.92 3.55
N THR A 651 -0.71 4.41 4.32
CA THR A 651 0.07 5.22 5.27
C THR A 651 0.99 6.21 4.54
N SER A 652 1.50 5.81 3.38
CA SER A 652 2.26 6.70 2.49
C SER A 652 1.39 7.81 1.89
N ALA A 653 0.19 7.50 1.41
CA ALA A 653 -0.74 8.47 0.86
C ALA A 653 -1.24 9.46 1.93
N TRP A 654 -1.35 9.03 3.19
CA TRP A 654 -1.63 9.93 4.30
C TRP A 654 -0.55 11.03 4.40
N TYR A 655 0.73 10.64 4.34
CA TYR A 655 1.85 11.60 4.37
C TYR A 655 1.82 12.53 3.15
N VAL A 656 1.59 11.99 1.95
CA VAL A 656 1.53 12.77 0.70
C VAL A 656 0.41 13.82 0.75
N PHE A 657 -0.81 13.42 1.15
CA PHE A 657 -1.91 14.38 1.32
C PHE A 657 -1.61 15.43 2.40
N SER A 658 -1.13 14.99 3.55
CA SER A 658 -0.80 15.89 4.66
C SER A 658 0.28 16.90 4.26
N ALA A 659 1.25 16.49 3.44
CA ALA A 659 2.27 17.38 2.89
C ALA A 659 1.69 18.45 1.95
N MET A 660 0.65 18.11 1.18
CA MET A 660 -0.09 19.06 0.34
C MET A 660 -0.93 20.06 1.17
N GLY A 661 -1.17 19.74 2.46
CA GLY A 661 -1.91 20.60 3.38
C GLY A 661 -3.41 20.32 3.44
N PHE A 662 -3.89 19.18 2.92
CA PHE A 662 -5.29 18.77 2.98
C PHE A 662 -5.44 17.24 2.95
N TYR A 663 -6.61 16.72 3.34
CA TYR A 663 -6.85 15.28 3.51
C TYR A 663 -8.33 14.92 3.25
N PRO A 664 -8.64 13.80 2.58
CA PRO A 664 -10.01 13.37 2.32
C PRO A 664 -10.60 12.65 3.54
N VAL A 665 -11.02 13.38 4.56
CA VAL A 665 -11.60 12.79 5.80
C VAL A 665 -12.80 11.91 5.51
N CYS A 666 -13.64 12.30 4.56
CA CYS A 666 -14.83 11.56 4.17
C CYS A 666 -14.85 11.32 2.66
N PRO A 667 -14.23 10.23 2.18
CA PRO A 667 -14.38 9.82 0.79
C PRO A 667 -15.87 9.64 0.43
N GLY A 668 -16.25 10.07 -0.77
CA GLY A 668 -17.65 10.19 -1.18
C GLY A 668 -18.22 11.61 -1.09
N THR A 669 -17.50 12.54 -0.43
CA THR A 669 -17.71 13.99 -0.60
C THR A 669 -16.80 14.53 -1.69
N ASP A 670 -17.06 15.76 -2.14
CA ASP A 670 -16.14 16.48 -3.00
C ASP A 670 -15.09 17.30 -2.21
N GLU A 671 -14.99 17.11 -0.91
CA GLU A 671 -14.18 17.92 0.00
C GLU A 671 -12.88 17.25 0.43
N TYR A 672 -11.85 18.09 0.56
CA TYR A 672 -10.58 17.79 1.23
C TYR A 672 -10.42 18.74 2.40
N VAL A 673 -10.33 18.20 3.61
CA VAL A 673 -10.24 18.99 4.85
C VAL A 673 -8.82 19.53 5.02
N LEU A 674 -8.69 20.80 5.39
CA LEU A 674 -7.39 21.44 5.54
C LEU A 674 -6.61 20.93 6.75
N GLY A 675 -5.33 20.68 6.51
CA GLY A 675 -4.29 20.55 7.51
C GLY A 675 -3.42 21.80 7.51
N THR A 676 -2.14 21.59 7.24
CA THR A 676 -1.15 22.67 7.09
C THR A 676 -0.13 22.27 6.02
N PRO A 677 0.27 23.14 5.10
CA PRO A 677 1.28 22.78 4.09
C PRO A 677 2.60 22.42 4.77
N TYR A 678 3.28 21.40 4.23
CA TYR A 678 4.56 20.96 4.77
C TYR A 678 5.75 21.66 4.07
N PHE A 679 5.62 21.89 2.78
CA PHE A 679 6.66 22.45 1.93
C PHE A 679 6.42 23.92 1.58
N LYS A 680 7.46 24.62 1.15
CA LYS A 680 7.38 26.02 0.71
C LYS A 680 6.62 26.19 -0.60
N GLU A 681 6.79 25.22 -1.53
CA GLU A 681 6.05 25.19 -2.81
C GLU A 681 5.83 23.76 -3.27
N MET A 682 4.63 23.47 -3.74
CA MET A 682 4.27 22.25 -4.43
C MET A 682 3.47 22.57 -5.69
N LYS A 683 3.64 21.77 -6.75
CA LYS A 683 2.81 21.82 -7.97
C LYS A 683 2.26 20.44 -8.28
N LEU A 684 0.96 20.34 -8.43
CA LEU A 684 0.26 19.12 -8.81
C LEU A 684 -0.14 19.24 -10.29
N HIS A 685 0.44 18.39 -11.13
CA HIS A 685 0.12 18.31 -12.57
C HIS A 685 -0.97 17.25 -12.78
N LEU A 686 -2.21 17.70 -12.93
CA LEU A 686 -3.37 16.83 -13.07
C LEU A 686 -3.47 16.24 -14.47
N GLU A 687 -4.13 15.07 -14.62
CA GLU A 687 -4.30 14.41 -15.91
C GLU A 687 -5.11 15.23 -16.92
N ASN A 688 -5.96 16.14 -16.46
CA ASN A 688 -6.72 17.06 -17.31
C ASN A 688 -5.89 18.25 -17.86
N GLY A 689 -4.57 18.25 -17.61
CA GLY A 689 -3.64 19.29 -18.04
C GLY A 689 -3.65 20.57 -17.18
N LYS A 690 -4.44 20.61 -16.10
CA LYS A 690 -4.43 21.71 -15.15
C LYS A 690 -3.35 21.53 -14.10
N THR A 691 -2.93 22.62 -13.49
CA THR A 691 -1.94 22.62 -12.40
C THR A 691 -2.53 23.26 -11.14
N VAL A 692 -2.34 22.60 -10.00
CA VAL A 692 -2.58 23.19 -8.69
C VAL A 692 -1.24 23.62 -8.12
N THR A 693 -1.12 24.91 -7.77
CA THR A 693 0.07 25.46 -7.12
C THR A 693 -0.24 25.72 -5.65
N ILE A 694 0.52 25.13 -4.76
CA ILE A 694 0.45 25.33 -3.31
C ILE A 694 1.69 26.11 -2.89
N SER A 695 1.53 27.28 -2.29
CA SER A 695 2.62 28.18 -1.92
C SER A 695 2.52 28.59 -0.46
N ALA A 696 3.58 28.34 0.28
CA ALA A 696 3.76 28.74 1.68
C ALA A 696 5.21 29.21 1.90
N PRO A 697 5.63 30.35 1.29
CA PRO A 697 7.04 30.72 1.18
C PRO A 697 7.72 30.98 2.52
N ASN A 698 6.96 31.31 3.56
CA ASN A 698 7.47 31.51 4.92
C ASN A 698 7.21 30.32 5.86
N ASN A 699 6.89 29.12 5.30
CA ASN A 699 6.76 27.89 6.08
C ASN A 699 8.12 27.44 6.63
N GLY A 700 8.12 26.84 7.81
CA GLY A 700 9.31 26.33 8.49
C GLY A 700 8.91 25.57 9.75
N ASP A 701 9.89 24.97 10.42
CA ASP A 701 9.66 24.11 11.59
C ASP A 701 8.95 24.86 12.73
N ASP A 702 9.27 26.13 12.90
CA ASP A 702 8.66 27.03 13.88
C ASP A 702 7.36 27.70 13.41
N LYS A 703 7.01 27.60 12.11
CA LYS A 703 5.87 28.31 11.52
C LYS A 703 4.88 27.35 10.89
N ARG A 704 4.24 26.57 11.73
CA ARG A 704 3.31 25.50 11.34
C ARG A 704 1.83 25.92 11.25
N TYR A 705 1.48 27.13 11.72
CA TYR A 705 0.09 27.57 11.79
C TYR A 705 -0.27 28.48 10.61
N ILE A 706 -1.47 28.25 10.06
CA ILE A 706 -2.01 29.09 8.98
C ILE A 706 -2.52 30.41 9.58
N SER A 707 -1.84 31.50 9.29
CA SER A 707 -2.28 32.86 9.65
C SER A 707 -3.40 33.33 8.73
N SER A 708 -3.23 33.16 7.41
CA SER A 708 -4.26 33.44 6.40
C SER A 708 -4.06 32.54 5.17
N MET A 709 -5.11 32.41 4.36
CA MET A 709 -5.10 31.62 3.13
C MET A 709 -5.83 32.35 2.02
N LYS A 710 -5.33 32.22 0.79
CA LYS A 710 -6.01 32.69 -0.43
C LYS A 710 -6.20 31.51 -1.39
N LEU A 711 -7.37 31.46 -2.01
CA LEU A 711 -7.66 30.58 -3.13
C LEU A 711 -7.86 31.45 -4.38
N ASN A 712 -7.01 31.26 -5.39
CA ASN A 712 -7.03 32.04 -6.63
C ASN A 712 -7.02 33.59 -6.37
N GLY A 713 -6.17 33.99 -5.43
CA GLY A 713 -5.98 35.39 -5.05
C GLY A 713 -7.03 35.99 -4.10
N LYS A 714 -8.11 35.27 -3.82
CA LYS A 714 -9.19 35.72 -2.92
C LYS A 714 -9.01 35.15 -1.53
N GLU A 715 -9.29 35.92 -0.48
CA GLU A 715 -9.30 35.44 0.90
C GLU A 715 -10.21 34.22 1.05
N TYR A 716 -9.72 33.22 1.75
CA TYR A 716 -10.39 31.93 1.91
C TYR A 716 -10.37 31.49 3.38
N THR A 717 -11.54 31.44 4.01
CA THR A 717 -11.68 31.14 5.45
C THR A 717 -12.10 29.70 5.73
N LYS A 718 -12.65 29.00 4.74
CA LYS A 718 -13.12 27.63 4.89
C LYS A 718 -12.00 26.67 5.31
N ASN A 719 -12.39 25.63 6.02
CA ASN A 719 -11.48 24.57 6.48
C ASN A 719 -11.42 23.37 5.51
N TYR A 720 -11.81 23.56 4.27
CA TYR A 720 -11.79 22.54 3.22
C TYR A 720 -11.62 23.17 1.83
N LEU A 721 -11.17 22.35 0.89
CA LEU A 721 -11.14 22.61 -0.55
C LEU A 721 -12.08 21.62 -1.24
N THR A 722 -12.70 22.00 -2.36
CA THR A 722 -13.48 21.05 -3.15
C THR A 722 -12.62 20.37 -4.21
N HIS A 723 -12.99 19.17 -4.60
CA HIS A 723 -12.36 18.44 -5.71
C HIS A 723 -12.43 19.27 -7.01
N GLN A 724 -13.56 19.96 -7.22
CA GLN A 724 -13.73 20.82 -8.39
C GLN A 724 -12.80 22.05 -8.36
N ASP A 725 -12.52 22.64 -7.18
CA ASP A 725 -11.53 23.73 -7.07
C ASP A 725 -10.16 23.25 -7.59
N LEU A 726 -9.76 22.03 -7.23
CA LEU A 726 -8.50 21.45 -7.66
C LEU A 726 -8.51 21.10 -9.15
N LEU A 727 -9.57 20.46 -9.66
CA LEU A 727 -9.68 20.08 -11.08
C LEU A 727 -9.70 21.28 -12.03
N ASN A 728 -10.16 22.44 -11.59
CA ASN A 728 -10.14 23.67 -12.39
C ASN A 728 -8.73 24.28 -12.52
N GLY A 729 -7.77 23.76 -11.78
CA GLY A 729 -6.48 24.38 -11.53
C GLY A 729 -6.60 25.49 -10.50
N ALA A 730 -5.80 25.45 -9.46
CA ALA A 730 -5.88 26.38 -8.34
C ALA A 730 -4.51 26.95 -7.98
N THR A 731 -4.52 28.20 -7.50
CA THR A 731 -3.40 28.78 -6.76
C THR A 731 -3.82 28.91 -5.30
N ILE A 732 -3.18 28.13 -4.43
CA ILE A 732 -3.44 28.10 -2.99
C ILE A 732 -2.24 28.78 -2.32
N SER A 733 -2.47 29.91 -1.66
CA SER A 733 -1.40 30.65 -1.01
C SER A 733 -1.64 30.72 0.50
N PHE A 734 -0.66 30.27 1.26
CA PHE A 734 -0.68 30.28 2.72
C PHE A 734 0.30 31.31 3.26
N LYS A 735 -0.12 32.07 4.26
CA LYS A 735 0.75 32.80 5.15
C LYS A 735 0.83 32.04 6.48
N MET A 736 2.04 31.62 6.85
CA MET A 736 2.30 30.80 8.02
C MET A 736 2.78 31.66 9.18
N ASP A 737 2.54 31.19 10.42
CA ASP A 737 2.96 31.84 11.65
C ASP A 737 3.42 30.81 12.70
N ALA A 738 4.24 31.25 13.63
CA ALA A 738 4.64 30.47 14.79
C ALA A 738 3.55 30.36 15.87
N LYS A 739 2.58 31.28 15.84
CA LYS A 739 1.46 31.33 16.78
C LYS A 739 0.17 30.89 16.09
N PRO A 740 -0.71 30.12 16.79
CA PRO A 740 -1.99 29.70 16.24
C PRO A 740 -2.92 30.91 16.01
N ASN A 741 -3.55 30.96 14.83
CA ASN A 741 -4.65 31.88 14.57
C ASN A 741 -5.97 31.26 15.05
N GLN A 742 -6.45 31.69 16.21
CA GLN A 742 -7.68 31.18 16.82
C GLN A 742 -8.96 31.88 16.30
N GLN A 743 -8.86 32.68 15.24
CA GLN A 743 -10.00 33.35 14.64
C GLN A 743 -10.36 32.80 13.25
N ARG A 744 -9.37 32.23 12.54
CA ARG A 744 -9.58 31.67 11.21
C ARG A 744 -10.30 30.33 11.27
N GLY A 745 -11.32 30.14 10.41
CA GLY A 745 -12.01 28.84 10.25
C GLY A 745 -12.84 28.41 11.47
N THR A 746 -13.29 29.37 12.29
CA THR A 746 -14.03 29.09 13.53
C THR A 746 -15.55 29.23 13.38
N LYS A 747 -16.02 29.78 12.26
CA LYS A 747 -17.46 29.94 11.98
C LYS A 747 -18.02 28.66 11.39
N GLU A 748 -19.29 28.35 11.66
CA GLU A 748 -19.97 27.17 11.12
C GLU A 748 -19.98 27.12 9.58
N ALA A 749 -20.04 28.29 8.93
CA ALA A 749 -19.96 28.38 7.47
C ALA A 749 -18.59 27.96 6.88
N ASP A 750 -17.55 27.88 7.72
CA ASP A 750 -16.21 27.47 7.34
C ASP A 750 -15.97 25.96 7.53
N PHE A 751 -16.90 25.26 8.19
CA PHE A 751 -16.72 23.84 8.54
C PHE A 751 -16.96 22.93 7.34
N PRO A 752 -16.25 21.79 7.28
CA PRO A 752 -16.49 20.80 6.25
C PRO A 752 -17.88 20.15 6.35
N TYR A 753 -18.24 19.40 5.32
CA TYR A 753 -19.49 18.67 5.23
C TYR A 753 -19.70 17.71 6.42
N SER A 754 -20.95 17.64 6.87
CA SER A 754 -21.43 16.63 7.79
C SER A 754 -22.87 16.26 7.46
N PHE A 755 -23.21 14.97 7.49
CA PHE A 755 -24.49 14.43 7.05
C PHE A 755 -25.70 14.98 7.84
N SER A 756 -25.57 15.14 9.15
CA SER A 756 -26.62 15.73 9.99
C SER A 756 -27.03 17.14 9.55
N ASN A 757 -26.13 17.87 8.89
CA ASN A 757 -26.41 19.23 8.41
C ASN A 757 -27.38 19.26 7.21
N GLU A 758 -27.50 18.15 6.46
CA GLU A 758 -28.50 18.05 5.37
C GLU A 758 -29.93 18.16 5.90
N PHE A 759 -30.16 17.80 7.15
CA PHE A 759 -31.49 17.77 7.80
C PHE A 759 -31.79 19.00 8.67
N LYS A 760 -30.79 19.86 8.92
CA LYS A 760 -31.02 21.13 9.61
C LYS A 760 -31.86 22.00 8.69
N LYS A 761 -33.09 22.37 9.11
CA LYS A 761 -33.92 23.33 8.37
C LYS A 761 -33.10 24.59 8.18
N LYS A 762 -32.97 25.05 6.95
CA LYS A 762 -32.50 26.43 6.68
C LYS A 762 -33.46 27.36 7.40
N LYS A 763 -33.04 27.91 8.53
CA LYS A 763 -33.76 28.95 9.26
C LYS A 763 -33.72 30.25 8.47
#